data_5e45deaf40cd21fb2691a7431b811ab2
#
_entry.id   5e45deaf40cd21fb2691a7431b811ab2
#
_cell.length_a   1.000
_cell.length_b   1.000
_cell.length_c   1.000
_cell.angle_alpha   90.00
_cell.angle_beta   90.00
_cell.angle_gamma   90.00
#
_symmetry.space_group_name_H-M   'P 1'
#
loop_
_entity.id
_entity.type
_entity.pdbx_description
1 polymer ?
#
loop_
_entity_poly.entity_id
_entity_poly.type
_entity_poly.pdbx_seq_one_letter_code
_entity_poly.pdbx_strand_id
1 'polypeptide(L)'
;MSNANGDFVIPCQQKQVLMKVSFVGYKTICKLVPIARIGNVRMQANSYLLKGVTVEAARVVEKVDRQIIFPTKEQVKTASNGYDLLDNLSLPTIIVNRAERKVQSLKGGDVQIRINDVKASMQDVLALQPDEVTKVEFINVPGLKYGDSNLDAVINYQVRRRYAGYVGGVSTMQGTKAGFNNSDGYFKYNVKKSEFSINYSFSYRSVEERSYESLGTYHLPTGETLHRNYLGYDSPFLYTTNNVQLGYNLSEPDKYTLNVRLNFYNHNSPVRGMNQLYQESGKANQYLQNNRKMLEQIPSLDIYYSLNMPHDQNLALNLVGTYIGTDYQYRMREYTFNKSPDESVKNAPLTDYSYDATGRKRSLIGEGTYSKNWKQMALSVGGQYNISHTDNIYVGSSNADTELKYSNLYLFTQLQGQQKWFSYQVGVGATRSSIHQGENGYSKWLFRPQVTLQAKASDRLSFKWSSKITSDIPSLSDLSELRQYSNSFEARDGNSGLKPFTGYNNTLSASWNIPLMSVYLEGNWTYYDKPIATSILPEKREDGSYLFVSKPENQKSHDYKHLLLTPEVHLIKDHLDLNLMCEYQNVKTKGLDYSHEFNYFSYGAEIRYMTGNWNIGYGAYKVEKSFWGEKTNGGEPTSNLAVTYSYKNWQFGVLGLFVFYPHGCVYKDELFNKYVQQKNKVRLADQGNMLVFAASFNFSHGRRYHTGSRKLNNSDRDNGIR
;
A
#
# COMPACT_ATOMS: atom_id res chain seq x y z
N MET A 1 55.02 2.89 -32.52
CA MET A 1 54.51 2.23 -31.28
C MET A 1 55.31 0.94 -31.09
N SER A 2 55.45 0.49 -29.85
CA SER A 2 56.05 -0.86 -29.59
C SER A 2 55.03 -1.96 -29.88
N ASN A 3 55.53 -3.18 -30.24
CA ASN A 3 54.75 -4.38 -30.36
C ASN A 3 54.39 -5.00 -29.00
N ALA A 4 53.67 -6.11 -28.97
CA ALA A 4 53.25 -6.77 -27.74
C ALA A 4 54.42 -7.28 -26.86
N ASN A 5 55.61 -7.49 -27.43
CA ASN A 5 56.84 -7.90 -26.72
C ASN A 5 57.64 -6.67 -26.22
N GLY A 6 57.24 -5.48 -26.53
CA GLY A 6 57.92 -4.23 -26.16
C GLY A 6 58.98 -3.78 -27.19
N ASP A 7 59.12 -4.48 -28.31
CA ASP A 7 60.10 -4.10 -29.35
C ASP A 7 59.59 -2.91 -30.15
N PHE A 8 60.50 -2.00 -30.46
CA PHE A 8 60.15 -0.78 -31.24
C PHE A 8 61.29 -0.40 -32.22
N VAL A 9 60.88 0.20 -33.31
CA VAL A 9 61.75 0.77 -34.32
C VAL A 9 61.32 2.21 -34.58
N ILE A 10 62.26 3.17 -34.52
CA ILE A 10 62.00 4.57 -34.79
C ILE A 10 62.73 4.91 -36.10
N PRO A 11 62.02 5.05 -37.24
CA PRO A 11 62.64 5.48 -38.48
C PRO A 11 63.03 6.96 -38.35
N CYS A 12 64.30 7.27 -38.56
CA CYS A 12 64.81 8.65 -38.44
C CYS A 12 65.97 8.87 -39.45
N GLN A 13 65.99 10.05 -40.04
CA GLN A 13 67.07 10.46 -40.96
C GLN A 13 68.13 11.41 -40.36
N GLN A 14 67.95 11.78 -39.10
CA GLN A 14 68.82 12.72 -38.36
C GLN A 14 69.83 11.99 -37.48
N LYS A 15 71.01 12.54 -37.23
CA LYS A 15 72.08 11.92 -36.40
C LYS A 15 71.66 11.68 -34.94
N GLN A 16 70.65 12.39 -34.43
CA GLN A 16 70.09 12.24 -33.08
C GLN A 16 68.58 12.43 -33.10
N VAL A 17 67.84 11.77 -32.20
CA VAL A 17 66.39 11.91 -32.07
C VAL A 17 65.99 12.03 -30.59
N LEU A 18 65.03 12.86 -30.29
CA LEU A 18 64.40 12.94 -28.96
C LEU A 18 63.41 11.83 -28.84
N MET A 19 63.77 10.79 -28.10
CA MET A 19 62.89 9.64 -27.83
C MET A 19 62.04 9.91 -26.61
N LYS A 20 60.71 9.82 -26.74
CA LYS A 20 59.74 9.84 -25.64
C LYS A 20 59.12 8.46 -25.47
N VAL A 21 59.31 7.82 -24.28
CA VAL A 21 58.70 6.53 -23.95
C VAL A 21 57.73 6.77 -22.80
N SER A 22 56.47 6.41 -23.00
CA SER A 22 55.42 6.53 -21.99
C SER A 22 54.58 5.27 -21.94
N PHE A 23 54.21 4.85 -20.74
CA PHE A 23 53.27 3.76 -20.48
C PHE A 23 52.46 4.04 -19.19
N VAL A 24 51.22 3.61 -19.13
CA VAL A 24 50.36 3.85 -17.99
C VAL A 24 50.95 3.16 -16.74
N GLY A 25 51.15 3.93 -15.65
CA GLY A 25 51.76 3.44 -14.42
C GLY A 25 53.29 3.56 -14.33
N TYR A 26 53.93 4.18 -15.35
CA TYR A 26 55.38 4.40 -15.37
C TYR A 26 55.75 5.86 -15.60
N LYS A 27 56.93 6.30 -15.11
CA LYS A 27 57.45 7.63 -15.38
C LYS A 27 57.81 7.77 -16.85
N THR A 28 57.32 8.81 -17.52
CA THR A 28 57.68 9.09 -18.90
C THR A 28 59.16 9.42 -19.00
N ILE A 29 59.87 8.74 -19.90
CA ILE A 29 61.29 8.99 -20.22
C ILE A 29 61.32 9.84 -21.47
N CYS A 30 62.01 11.00 -21.41
CA CYS A 30 62.37 11.79 -22.56
C CYS A 30 63.90 11.91 -22.60
N LYS A 31 64.51 11.35 -23.64
CA LYS A 31 65.97 11.32 -23.77
C LYS A 31 66.39 11.53 -25.21
N LEU A 32 67.44 12.35 -25.43
CA LEU A 32 68.08 12.51 -26.71
C LEU A 32 68.97 11.26 -26.94
N VAL A 33 68.77 10.57 -28.03
CA VAL A 33 69.50 9.35 -28.37
C VAL A 33 70.10 9.45 -29.77
N PRO A 34 71.39 8.99 -29.96
CA PRO A 34 71.95 8.92 -31.28
C PRO A 34 71.32 7.79 -32.13
N ILE A 35 71.47 7.85 -33.45
CA ILE A 35 71.03 6.77 -34.33
C ILE A 35 71.96 5.60 -34.08
N ALA A 36 71.47 4.66 -33.30
CA ALA A 36 72.13 3.38 -33.00
C ALA A 36 71.09 2.40 -32.42
N ARG A 37 71.51 1.18 -32.14
CA ARG A 37 70.71 0.21 -31.40
C ARG A 37 70.55 0.72 -29.95
N ILE A 38 69.36 1.16 -29.56
CA ILE A 38 69.03 1.84 -28.28
C ILE A 38 69.16 0.82 -27.11
N GLY A 39 68.97 -0.48 -27.36
CA GLY A 39 68.92 -1.51 -26.35
C GLY A 39 67.65 -1.46 -25.52
N ASN A 40 67.70 -2.07 -24.31
CA ASN A 40 66.52 -2.11 -23.43
C ASN A 40 66.31 -0.78 -22.69
N VAL A 41 65.10 -0.19 -22.85
CA VAL A 41 64.67 0.99 -22.10
C VAL A 41 63.87 0.51 -20.88
N ARG A 42 64.47 0.61 -19.67
CA ARG A 42 63.78 0.26 -18.40
C ARG A 42 63.02 1.49 -17.90
N MET A 43 61.73 1.36 -17.80
CA MET A 43 60.85 2.38 -17.22
C MET A 43 60.73 2.18 -15.70
N GLN A 44 60.72 3.27 -14.94
CA GLN A 44 60.51 3.27 -13.51
C GLN A 44 59.01 3.35 -13.20
N ALA A 45 58.48 2.44 -12.39
CA ALA A 45 57.10 2.50 -11.94
C ALA A 45 56.84 3.86 -11.24
N ASN A 46 55.74 4.49 -11.64
CA ASN A 46 55.30 5.74 -11.07
C ASN A 46 54.01 5.45 -10.31
N SER A 47 54.10 5.23 -9.00
CA SER A 47 52.92 5.15 -8.13
C SER A 47 52.35 6.54 -7.92
N TYR A 48 51.75 7.13 -8.96
CA TYR A 48 50.71 8.11 -8.70
C TYR A 48 49.52 7.30 -8.16
N LEU A 49 49.26 7.42 -6.86
CA LEU A 49 47.91 7.31 -6.36
C LEU A 49 47.08 8.33 -7.17
N LEU A 50 46.42 7.87 -8.22
CA LEU A 50 45.25 8.56 -8.72
C LEU A 50 44.36 8.71 -7.49
N LYS A 51 44.21 9.95 -6.98
CA LYS A 51 43.10 10.25 -6.11
C LYS A 51 41.91 9.69 -6.87
N GLY A 52 41.36 8.58 -6.36
CA GLY A 52 40.18 7.99 -6.96
C GLY A 52 39.15 9.11 -7.05
N VAL A 53 38.79 9.51 -8.24
CA VAL A 53 37.58 10.26 -8.46
C VAL A 53 36.50 9.24 -8.15
N THR A 54 36.08 9.22 -6.88
CA THR A 54 34.87 8.52 -6.49
C THR A 54 33.76 9.30 -7.19
N VAL A 55 33.32 8.84 -8.35
CA VAL A 55 32.08 9.30 -8.96
C VAL A 55 31.01 8.73 -8.04
N GLU A 56 30.57 9.52 -7.07
CA GLU A 56 29.38 9.19 -6.29
C GLU A 56 28.20 9.27 -7.26
N ALA A 57 27.75 8.10 -7.74
CA ALA A 57 26.52 8.01 -8.46
C ALA A 57 25.40 8.50 -7.52
N ALA A 58 24.55 9.40 -7.99
CA ALA A 58 23.43 9.91 -7.22
C ALA A 58 22.57 8.72 -6.75
N ARG A 59 22.36 8.61 -5.43
CA ARG A 59 21.54 7.56 -4.81
C ARG A 59 20.09 7.62 -5.27
N VAL A 60 19.59 8.83 -5.55
CA VAL A 60 18.24 9.08 -6.03
C VAL A 60 18.33 9.89 -7.34
N VAL A 61 17.63 9.42 -8.37
CA VAL A 61 17.50 10.10 -9.67
C VAL A 61 16.04 10.47 -9.92
N GLU A 62 15.76 11.77 -9.99
CA GLU A 62 14.42 12.30 -10.27
C GLU A 62 14.08 12.23 -11.75
N LYS A 63 12.88 11.70 -12.06
CA LYS A 63 12.23 11.75 -13.38
C LYS A 63 10.81 12.29 -13.25
N VAL A 64 10.18 12.70 -14.35
CA VAL A 64 8.82 13.29 -14.34
C VAL A 64 7.79 12.38 -13.68
N ASP A 65 7.87 11.10 -13.93
CA ASP A 65 6.89 10.11 -13.48
C ASP A 65 7.35 9.33 -12.23
N ARG A 66 8.65 9.36 -11.88
CA ARG A 66 9.21 8.55 -10.78
C ARG A 66 10.50 9.08 -10.20
N GLN A 67 10.80 8.64 -8.99
CA GLN A 67 12.15 8.65 -8.42
C GLN A 67 12.77 7.27 -8.63
N ILE A 68 14.02 7.21 -9.06
CA ILE A 68 14.80 5.98 -9.17
C ILE A 68 15.76 5.95 -7.99
N ILE A 69 15.65 4.96 -7.14
CA ILE A 69 16.41 4.80 -5.91
C ILE A 69 17.30 3.57 -6.03
N PHE A 70 18.59 3.72 -5.76
CA PHE A 70 19.56 2.64 -5.75
C PHE A 70 19.85 2.24 -4.29
N PRO A 71 19.40 1.02 -3.84
CA PRO A 71 19.63 0.55 -2.49
C PRO A 71 21.14 0.45 -2.19
N THR A 72 21.54 0.84 -0.99
CA THR A 72 22.91 0.67 -0.52
C THR A 72 23.20 -0.79 -0.16
N LYS A 73 24.47 -1.15 -0.06
CA LYS A 73 24.86 -2.51 0.36
C LYS A 73 24.33 -2.85 1.75
N GLU A 74 24.34 -1.88 2.67
CA GLU A 74 23.86 -2.08 4.04
C GLU A 74 22.32 -2.28 4.06
N GLN A 75 21.57 -1.49 3.29
CA GLN A 75 20.12 -1.65 3.16
C GLN A 75 19.73 -3.02 2.60
N VAL A 76 20.46 -3.51 1.59
CA VAL A 76 20.24 -4.84 1.01
C VAL A 76 20.62 -5.95 1.98
N LYS A 77 21.80 -5.85 2.62
CA LYS A 77 22.35 -6.88 3.51
C LYS A 77 21.49 -7.11 4.76
N THR A 78 20.86 -6.05 5.27
CA THR A 78 20.05 -6.09 6.49
C THR A 78 18.57 -6.37 6.25
N ALA A 79 18.16 -6.56 5.00
CA ALA A 79 16.80 -6.94 4.61
C ALA A 79 16.69 -8.44 4.30
N SER A 80 15.58 -9.08 4.66
CA SER A 80 15.29 -10.49 4.35
C SER A 80 14.31 -10.67 3.18
N ASN A 81 13.54 -9.66 2.88
CA ASN A 81 12.49 -9.67 1.84
C ASN A 81 12.24 -8.25 1.30
N GLY A 82 11.26 -8.12 0.40
CA GLY A 82 10.92 -6.83 -0.20
C GLY A 82 10.36 -5.81 0.78
N TYR A 83 9.59 -6.21 1.80
CA TYR A 83 9.07 -5.28 2.82
C TYR A 83 10.19 -4.70 3.68
N ASP A 84 11.14 -5.54 4.11
CA ASP A 84 12.29 -5.09 4.89
C ASP A 84 13.15 -4.13 4.08
N LEU A 85 13.37 -4.42 2.79
CA LEU A 85 14.10 -3.52 1.91
C LEU A 85 13.39 -2.19 1.74
N LEU A 86 12.06 -2.21 1.54
CA LEU A 86 11.27 -0.99 1.37
C LEU A 86 11.31 -0.10 2.62
N ASP A 87 11.21 -0.72 3.79
CA ASP A 87 11.33 -0.04 5.06
C ASP A 87 12.72 0.58 5.24
N ASN A 88 13.80 -0.14 4.85
CA ASN A 88 15.16 0.38 4.88
C ASN A 88 15.39 1.55 3.91
N LEU A 89 14.58 1.69 2.84
CA LEU A 89 14.69 2.78 1.87
C LEU A 89 14.06 4.08 2.34
N SER A 90 13.15 4.05 3.32
CA SER A 90 12.49 5.22 3.92
C SER A 90 11.88 6.17 2.88
N LEU A 91 11.00 5.64 2.00
CA LEU A 91 10.42 6.43 0.92
C LEU A 91 9.57 7.59 1.46
N PRO A 92 9.67 8.81 0.88
CA PRO A 92 8.78 9.90 1.23
C PRO A 92 7.31 9.51 1.09
N THR A 93 6.45 9.95 1.99
CA THR A 93 4.99 9.68 1.98
C THR A 93 4.57 8.22 2.20
N ILE A 94 5.49 7.30 2.46
CA ILE A 94 5.21 5.86 2.63
C ILE A 94 5.58 5.40 4.03
N ILE A 95 4.66 4.68 4.66
CA ILE A 95 4.89 3.94 5.91
C ILE A 95 4.85 2.45 5.62
N VAL A 96 5.84 1.72 6.12
CA VAL A 96 5.91 0.27 6.01
C VAL A 96 5.69 -0.37 7.38
N ASN A 97 4.60 -1.09 7.53
CA ASN A 97 4.35 -1.91 8.71
C ASN A 97 4.77 -3.36 8.42
N ARG A 98 5.98 -3.74 8.87
CA ARG A 98 6.54 -5.09 8.66
C ARG A 98 5.70 -6.17 9.33
N ALA A 99 5.20 -5.90 10.54
CA ALA A 99 4.41 -6.85 11.31
C ALA A 99 3.06 -7.15 10.67
N GLU A 100 2.44 -6.13 10.05
CA GLU A 100 1.17 -6.25 9.34
C GLU A 100 1.35 -6.56 7.83
N ARG A 101 2.58 -6.52 7.32
CA ARG A 101 2.90 -6.70 5.89
C ARG A 101 2.16 -5.69 5.02
N LYS A 102 2.06 -4.46 5.50
CA LYS A 102 1.28 -3.41 4.90
C LYS A 102 2.15 -2.22 4.52
N VAL A 103 1.89 -1.67 3.36
CA VAL A 103 2.49 -0.42 2.88
C VAL A 103 1.37 0.59 2.73
N GLN A 104 1.49 1.73 3.37
CA GLN A 104 0.45 2.75 3.43
C GLN A 104 0.99 4.08 2.94
N SER A 105 0.13 4.88 2.31
CA SER A 105 0.40 6.26 1.98
C SER A 105 0.00 7.17 3.14
N LEU A 106 0.82 8.14 3.48
CA LEU A 106 0.46 9.25 4.38
C LEU A 106 -0.68 10.13 3.83
N LYS A 107 -1.01 9.99 2.54
CA LYS A 107 -2.10 10.73 1.88
C LYS A 107 -3.46 10.01 1.97
N GLY A 108 -3.48 8.78 2.47
CA GLY A 108 -4.69 7.98 2.69
C GLY A 108 -5.19 7.17 1.50
N GLY A 109 -4.59 7.30 0.31
CA GLY A 109 -4.92 6.49 -0.86
C GLY A 109 -4.11 5.20 -0.94
N ASP A 110 -4.40 4.38 -1.95
CA ASP A 110 -3.78 3.08 -2.15
C ASP A 110 -2.32 3.19 -2.60
N VAL A 111 -1.51 2.22 -2.15
CA VAL A 111 -0.14 2.00 -2.63
C VAL A 111 -0.08 0.70 -3.43
N GLN A 112 0.32 0.79 -4.68
CA GLN A 112 0.51 -0.39 -5.53
C GLN A 112 1.97 -0.79 -5.58
N ILE A 113 2.30 -2.03 -5.18
CA ILE A 113 3.65 -2.57 -5.31
C ILE A 113 3.77 -3.35 -6.63
N ARG A 114 4.92 -3.21 -7.28
CA ARG A 114 5.25 -3.92 -8.52
C ARG A 114 6.64 -4.53 -8.45
N ILE A 115 6.86 -5.60 -9.21
CA ILE A 115 8.17 -6.22 -9.43
C ILE A 115 8.36 -6.36 -10.94
N ASN A 116 9.37 -5.69 -11.50
CA ASN A 116 9.59 -5.59 -12.94
C ASN A 116 8.30 -5.16 -13.69
N ASP A 117 7.69 -4.06 -13.24
CA ASP A 117 6.44 -3.48 -13.75
C ASP A 117 5.17 -4.35 -13.60
N VAL A 118 5.27 -5.50 -12.91
CA VAL A 118 4.13 -6.37 -12.58
C VAL A 118 3.58 -5.98 -11.22
N LYS A 119 2.29 -5.77 -11.09
CA LYS A 119 1.66 -5.60 -9.76
C LYS A 119 1.95 -6.87 -8.94
N ALA A 120 2.60 -6.71 -7.82
CA ALA A 120 3.00 -7.77 -6.93
C ALA A 120 1.90 -8.06 -5.91
N SER A 121 1.67 -9.33 -5.64
CA SER A 121 0.93 -9.76 -4.45
C SER A 121 1.80 -9.60 -3.20
N MET A 122 1.19 -9.69 -2.03
CA MET A 122 1.94 -9.73 -0.76
C MET A 122 2.98 -10.86 -0.78
N GLN A 123 2.64 -12.02 -1.33
CA GLN A 123 3.52 -13.17 -1.43
C GLN A 123 4.72 -12.93 -2.35
N ASP A 124 4.51 -12.20 -3.44
CA ASP A 124 5.60 -11.85 -4.36
C ASP A 124 6.65 -10.95 -3.68
N VAL A 125 6.18 -10.01 -2.84
CA VAL A 125 7.06 -9.08 -2.08
C VAL A 125 7.80 -9.83 -0.97
N LEU A 126 7.14 -10.75 -0.27
CA LEU A 126 7.77 -11.62 0.73
C LEU A 126 8.81 -12.56 0.12
N ALA A 127 8.55 -13.06 -1.10
CA ALA A 127 9.46 -13.92 -1.84
C ALA A 127 10.56 -13.17 -2.62
N LEU A 128 10.64 -11.83 -2.47
CA LEU A 128 11.64 -11.01 -3.13
C LEU A 128 12.97 -11.07 -2.38
N GLN A 129 14.03 -11.47 -3.10
CA GLN A 129 15.38 -11.43 -2.55
C GLN A 129 15.98 -10.03 -2.67
N PRO A 130 16.35 -9.36 -1.57
CA PRO A 130 16.89 -8.00 -1.60
C PRO A 130 18.15 -7.85 -2.48
N ASP A 131 19.00 -8.86 -2.53
CA ASP A 131 20.23 -8.87 -3.33
C ASP A 131 19.99 -9.03 -4.85
N GLU A 132 18.77 -9.35 -5.27
CA GLU A 132 18.34 -9.35 -6.68
C GLU A 132 17.83 -7.98 -7.13
N VAL A 133 17.51 -7.07 -6.18
CA VAL A 133 17.01 -5.73 -6.49
C VAL A 133 18.15 -4.84 -6.99
N THR A 134 17.98 -4.30 -8.19
CA THR A 134 18.95 -3.39 -8.80
C THR A 134 18.64 -1.93 -8.52
N LYS A 135 17.35 -1.60 -8.47
CA LYS A 135 16.81 -0.27 -8.17
C LYS A 135 15.34 -0.40 -7.76
N VAL A 136 14.85 0.63 -7.08
CA VAL A 136 13.42 0.80 -6.79
C VAL A 136 12.94 2.08 -7.46
N GLU A 137 11.81 2.01 -8.17
CA GLU A 137 11.18 3.16 -8.80
C GLU A 137 9.97 3.56 -7.95
N PHE A 138 10.02 4.75 -7.38
CA PHE A 138 8.94 5.31 -6.58
C PHE A 138 8.19 6.36 -7.39
N ILE A 139 6.89 6.11 -7.61
CA ILE A 139 5.99 6.93 -8.42
C ILE A 139 4.97 7.55 -7.48
N ASN A 140 5.22 8.76 -7.02
CA ASN A 140 4.37 9.47 -6.04
C ASN A 140 3.16 10.18 -6.65
N VAL A 141 3.05 10.20 -7.98
CA VAL A 141 1.90 10.69 -8.74
C VAL A 141 1.67 9.73 -9.91
N PRO A 142 0.94 8.62 -9.67
CA PRO A 142 0.68 7.62 -10.71
C PRO A 142 -0.10 8.21 -11.89
N GLY A 143 0.36 7.91 -13.10
CA GLY A 143 -0.32 8.30 -14.33
C GLY A 143 -1.49 7.38 -14.68
N LEU A 144 -2.27 7.75 -15.70
CA LEU A 144 -3.48 7.04 -16.13
C LEU A 144 -3.26 5.56 -16.49
N LYS A 145 -2.04 5.21 -16.94
CA LYS A 145 -1.66 3.82 -17.26
C LYS A 145 -1.66 2.85 -16.07
N TYR A 146 -1.80 3.34 -14.84
CA TYR A 146 -1.87 2.51 -13.63
C TYR A 146 -3.30 2.17 -13.20
N GLY A 147 -4.29 2.52 -14.02
CA GLY A 147 -5.70 2.22 -13.80
C GLY A 147 -6.52 3.41 -13.32
N ASP A 148 -7.79 3.14 -13.00
CA ASP A 148 -8.76 4.14 -12.59
C ASP A 148 -8.98 4.22 -11.06
N SER A 149 -8.23 3.46 -10.28
CA SER A 149 -8.28 3.48 -8.81
C SER A 149 -7.66 4.76 -8.22
N ASN A 150 -8.02 5.06 -6.98
CA ASN A 150 -7.45 6.19 -6.22
C ASN A 150 -6.04 5.84 -5.69
N LEU A 151 -5.07 5.71 -6.61
CA LEU A 151 -3.68 5.44 -6.27
C LEU A 151 -2.95 6.71 -5.87
N ASP A 152 -2.28 6.66 -4.72
CA ASP A 152 -1.36 7.69 -4.25
C ASP A 152 0.07 7.41 -4.67
N ALA A 153 0.47 6.14 -4.70
CA ALA A 153 1.82 5.78 -5.08
C ALA A 153 1.90 4.42 -5.80
N VAL A 154 2.92 4.28 -6.63
CA VAL A 154 3.36 2.98 -7.17
C VAL A 154 4.83 2.80 -6.82
N ILE A 155 5.17 1.64 -6.27
CA ILE A 155 6.54 1.23 -5.92
C ILE A 155 6.90 0.05 -6.80
N ASN A 156 7.95 0.19 -7.61
CA ASN A 156 8.32 -0.84 -8.58
C ASN A 156 9.76 -1.30 -8.35
N TYR A 157 9.93 -2.52 -7.86
CA TYR A 157 11.23 -3.16 -7.74
C TYR A 157 11.71 -3.64 -9.12
N GLN A 158 12.89 -3.21 -9.53
CA GLN A 158 13.57 -3.74 -10.70
C GLN A 158 14.57 -4.80 -10.24
N VAL A 159 14.31 -6.06 -10.59
CA VAL A 159 15.07 -7.20 -10.09
C VAL A 159 15.74 -7.98 -11.22
N ARG A 160 16.88 -8.63 -10.89
CA ARG A 160 17.51 -9.64 -11.73
C ARG A 160 16.90 -10.99 -11.44
N ARG A 161 16.61 -11.78 -12.45
CA ARG A 161 16.13 -13.16 -12.31
C ARG A 161 17.25 -14.17 -12.59
N ARG A 162 17.04 -15.41 -12.16
CA ARG A 162 17.97 -16.51 -12.40
C ARG A 162 17.63 -17.22 -13.71
N TYR A 163 18.63 -17.52 -14.50
CA TYR A 163 18.47 -18.31 -15.73
C TYR A 163 18.23 -19.79 -15.44
N ALA A 164 18.95 -20.32 -14.47
CA ALA A 164 18.82 -21.70 -14.05
C ALA A 164 19.09 -21.79 -12.53
N GLY A 165 18.39 -22.69 -11.87
CA GLY A 165 18.53 -22.93 -10.45
C GLY A 165 17.24 -22.70 -9.67
N TYR A 166 17.39 -22.56 -8.37
CA TYR A 166 16.24 -22.40 -7.47
C TYR A 166 16.51 -21.34 -6.42
N VAL A 167 15.43 -20.82 -5.89
CA VAL A 167 15.43 -19.93 -4.72
C VAL A 167 14.23 -20.28 -3.85
N GLY A 168 14.42 -20.28 -2.55
CA GLY A 168 13.36 -20.54 -1.60
C GLY A 168 13.67 -19.91 -0.24
N GLY A 169 12.64 -19.85 0.58
CA GLY A 169 12.78 -19.35 1.95
C GLY A 169 11.55 -19.64 2.77
N VAL A 170 11.77 -19.54 4.08
CA VAL A 170 10.72 -19.60 5.10
C VAL A 170 10.92 -18.49 6.09
N SER A 171 9.84 -17.92 6.59
CA SER A 171 9.87 -16.90 7.63
C SER A 171 8.74 -17.09 8.62
N THR A 172 8.96 -16.70 9.86
CA THR A 172 7.93 -16.67 10.89
C THR A 172 8.11 -15.48 11.81
N MET A 173 6.99 -14.94 12.30
CA MET A 173 6.93 -13.93 13.34
C MET A 173 5.93 -14.39 14.38
N GLN A 174 6.30 -14.38 15.66
CA GLN A 174 5.46 -14.83 16.77
C GLN A 174 5.43 -13.79 17.89
N GLY A 175 4.22 -13.32 18.22
CA GLY A 175 3.98 -12.42 19.35
C GLY A 175 3.95 -13.15 20.69
N THR A 176 4.19 -12.40 21.78
CA THR A 176 4.30 -12.95 23.14
C THR A 176 3.03 -12.79 23.99
N LYS A 177 2.19 -11.79 23.71
CA LYS A 177 1.00 -11.48 24.53
C LYS A 177 -0.30 -11.84 23.81
N ALA A 178 -0.65 -11.06 22.78
CA ALA A 178 -1.79 -11.40 21.94
C ALA A 178 -1.44 -12.57 21.03
N GLY A 179 -2.44 -13.31 20.59
CA GLY A 179 -2.27 -14.33 19.55
C GLY A 179 -1.87 -13.68 18.23
N PHE A 180 -0.59 -13.64 17.95
CA PHE A 180 0.00 -13.05 16.76
C PHE A 180 0.98 -14.00 16.12
N ASN A 181 0.69 -14.46 14.91
CA ASN A 181 1.63 -15.22 14.09
C ASN A 181 1.52 -14.79 12.63
N ASN A 182 2.66 -14.68 11.98
CA ASN A 182 2.80 -14.62 10.52
C ASN A 182 3.85 -15.64 10.12
N SER A 183 3.51 -16.56 9.23
CA SER A 183 4.43 -17.56 8.70
C SER A 183 4.34 -17.62 7.18
N ASP A 184 5.47 -17.71 6.49
CA ASP A 184 5.55 -17.73 5.06
C ASP A 184 6.55 -18.77 4.57
N GLY A 185 6.27 -19.30 3.39
CA GLY A 185 7.18 -20.14 2.66
C GLY A 185 7.05 -19.90 1.16
N TYR A 186 8.17 -19.92 0.46
CA TYR A 186 8.16 -19.81 -0.99
C TYR A 186 9.26 -20.66 -1.61
N PHE A 187 9.00 -21.11 -2.82
CA PHE A 187 9.99 -21.81 -3.64
C PHE A 187 9.79 -21.44 -5.09
N LYS A 188 10.89 -21.13 -5.79
CA LYS A 188 10.94 -20.83 -7.23
C LYS A 188 11.99 -21.71 -7.88
N TYR A 189 11.62 -22.31 -9.00
CA TYR A 189 12.51 -23.13 -9.82
C TYR A 189 12.60 -22.54 -11.22
N ASN A 190 13.82 -22.26 -11.66
CA ASN A 190 14.11 -21.62 -12.94
C ASN A 190 14.83 -22.61 -13.87
N VAL A 191 14.29 -22.78 -15.06
CA VAL A 191 14.90 -23.57 -16.12
C VAL A 191 14.76 -22.84 -17.46
N LYS A 192 15.88 -22.34 -17.98
CA LYS A 192 15.92 -21.53 -19.21
C LYS A 192 14.96 -20.36 -19.16
N LYS A 193 13.92 -20.35 -20.01
CA LYS A 193 12.91 -19.29 -20.11
C LYS A 193 11.75 -19.44 -19.12
N SER A 194 11.66 -20.59 -18.44
CA SER A 194 10.54 -20.94 -17.56
C SER A 194 10.90 -20.78 -16.08
N GLU A 195 9.98 -20.23 -15.30
CA GLU A 195 10.03 -20.18 -13.85
C GLU A 195 8.72 -20.75 -13.31
N PHE A 196 8.82 -21.69 -12.39
CA PHE A 196 7.72 -22.24 -11.61
C PHE A 196 7.84 -21.73 -10.19
N SER A 197 6.73 -21.32 -9.57
CA SER A 197 6.73 -20.83 -8.21
C SER A 197 5.56 -21.36 -7.41
N ILE A 198 5.82 -21.59 -6.13
CA ILE A 198 4.79 -21.80 -5.09
C ILE A 198 5.09 -20.88 -3.95
N ASN A 199 4.07 -20.16 -3.49
CA ASN A 199 4.13 -19.29 -2.32
C ASN A 199 2.98 -19.66 -1.40
N TYR A 200 3.26 -19.69 -0.10
CA TYR A 200 2.26 -19.88 0.95
C TYR A 200 2.44 -18.81 2.02
N SER A 201 1.35 -18.24 2.50
CA SER A 201 1.36 -17.37 3.69
C SER A 201 0.21 -17.71 4.63
N PHE A 202 0.52 -17.64 5.90
CA PHE A 202 -0.40 -17.84 7.01
C PHE A 202 -0.35 -16.64 7.95
N SER A 203 -1.53 -16.20 8.41
CA SER A 203 -1.63 -15.21 9.48
C SER A 203 -2.65 -15.68 10.50
N TYR A 204 -2.32 -15.49 11.77
CA TYR A 204 -3.18 -15.77 12.92
C TYR A 204 -3.22 -14.54 13.81
N ARG A 205 -4.43 -14.13 14.19
CA ARG A 205 -4.67 -13.07 15.16
C ARG A 205 -5.72 -13.49 16.14
N SER A 206 -5.40 -13.35 17.43
CA SER A 206 -6.35 -13.53 18.53
C SER A 206 -6.11 -12.46 19.57
N VAL A 207 -7.13 -11.71 19.89
CA VAL A 207 -7.13 -10.70 20.94
C VAL A 207 -8.29 -11.02 21.87
N GLU A 208 -8.01 -11.23 23.14
CA GLU A 208 -9.00 -11.59 24.14
C GLU A 208 -9.49 -10.34 24.90
N GLU A 209 -8.57 -9.48 25.32
CA GLU A 209 -8.84 -8.27 26.11
C GLU A 209 -9.09 -7.06 25.20
N ARG A 210 -10.14 -7.12 24.37
CA ARG A 210 -10.60 -6.00 23.57
C ARG A 210 -11.91 -5.45 24.13
N SER A 211 -12.02 -4.15 24.30
CA SER A 211 -13.23 -3.49 24.76
C SER A 211 -13.67 -2.33 23.90
N TYR A 212 -14.98 -2.09 23.82
CA TYR A 212 -15.61 -0.99 23.11
C TYR A 212 -16.39 -0.11 24.08
N GLU A 213 -15.96 1.12 24.25
CA GLU A 213 -16.64 2.13 25.04
C GLU A 213 -17.24 3.19 24.11
N SER A 214 -18.43 3.67 24.42
CA SER A 214 -19.05 4.79 23.71
C SER A 214 -19.81 5.70 24.69
N LEU A 215 -19.62 7.01 24.53
CA LEU A 215 -20.40 8.03 25.19
C LEU A 215 -21.26 8.70 24.14
N GLY A 216 -22.58 8.50 24.20
CA GLY A 216 -23.53 8.98 23.18
C GLY A 216 -24.50 10.02 23.76
N THR A 217 -24.70 11.11 23.01
CA THR A 217 -25.75 12.09 23.22
C THR A 217 -26.69 12.06 22.03
N TYR A 218 -27.97 11.85 22.26
CA TYR A 218 -28.99 11.69 21.25
C TYR A 218 -30.07 12.77 21.41
N HIS A 219 -30.26 13.58 20.38
CA HIS A 219 -31.26 14.65 20.34
C HIS A 219 -32.49 14.16 19.58
N LEU A 220 -33.59 13.97 20.31
CA LEU A 220 -34.87 13.55 19.74
C LEU A 220 -35.55 14.72 19.03
N PRO A 221 -36.36 14.47 18.01
CA PRO A 221 -37.19 15.51 17.37
C PRO A 221 -38.19 16.17 18.31
N THR A 222 -38.50 15.55 19.44
CA THR A 222 -39.34 16.10 20.52
C THR A 222 -38.67 17.21 21.34
N GLY A 223 -37.34 17.44 21.16
CA GLY A 223 -36.52 18.33 21.94
C GLY A 223 -35.87 17.67 23.18
N GLU A 224 -36.22 16.43 23.46
CA GLU A 224 -35.58 15.63 24.51
C GLU A 224 -34.16 15.24 24.14
N THR A 225 -33.25 15.22 25.12
CA THR A 225 -31.87 14.76 24.94
C THR A 225 -31.62 13.56 25.84
N LEU A 226 -31.16 12.48 25.21
CA LEU A 226 -30.80 11.22 25.90
C LEU A 226 -29.27 11.09 25.99
N HIS A 227 -28.78 10.71 27.17
CA HIS A 227 -27.37 10.35 27.37
C HIS A 227 -27.24 8.84 27.56
N ARG A 228 -26.52 8.20 26.66
CA ARG A 228 -26.33 6.75 26.65
C ARG A 228 -24.85 6.43 26.75
N ASN A 229 -24.48 5.67 27.77
CA ASN A 229 -23.11 5.22 27.99
C ASN A 229 -23.04 3.73 27.73
N TYR A 230 -22.10 3.35 26.87
CA TYR A 230 -21.76 1.95 26.63
C TYR A 230 -20.39 1.66 27.25
N LEU A 231 -20.35 0.89 28.31
CA LEU A 231 -19.13 0.43 28.96
C LEU A 231 -18.72 -0.92 28.37
N GLY A 232 -17.48 -1.03 27.91
CA GLY A 232 -17.00 -2.22 27.23
C GLY A 232 -16.65 -3.35 28.18
N TYR A 233 -17.14 -4.55 27.86
CA TYR A 233 -16.63 -5.81 28.38
C TYR A 233 -15.72 -6.47 27.36
N ASP A 234 -14.99 -7.52 27.77
CA ASP A 234 -14.11 -8.27 26.88
C ASP A 234 -14.87 -8.77 25.65
N SER A 235 -14.35 -8.38 24.52
CA SER A 235 -14.96 -8.54 23.21
C SER A 235 -13.95 -9.21 22.26
N PRO A 236 -13.70 -10.53 22.46
CA PRO A 236 -12.61 -11.20 21.77
C PRO A 236 -12.81 -11.24 20.27
N PHE A 237 -11.70 -11.30 19.54
CA PHE A 237 -11.71 -11.69 18.14
C PHE A 237 -10.61 -12.70 17.82
N LEU A 238 -10.92 -13.56 16.88
CA LEU A 238 -9.97 -14.50 16.31
C LEU A 238 -10.17 -14.56 14.80
N TYR A 239 -9.07 -14.51 14.05
CA TYR A 239 -9.09 -14.87 12.65
C TYR A 239 -7.82 -15.56 12.20
N THR A 240 -7.96 -16.35 11.15
CA THR A 240 -6.86 -16.94 10.38
C THR A 240 -6.99 -16.57 8.92
N THR A 241 -5.84 -16.39 8.27
CA THR A 241 -5.76 -16.18 6.83
C THR A 241 -4.75 -17.15 6.23
N ASN A 242 -5.16 -17.87 5.20
CA ASN A 242 -4.30 -18.73 4.41
C ASN A 242 -4.29 -18.21 2.96
N ASN A 243 -3.12 -18.18 2.36
CA ASN A 243 -3.01 -17.82 0.94
C ASN A 243 -1.98 -18.71 0.25
N VAL A 244 -2.41 -19.43 -0.77
CA VAL A 244 -1.56 -20.26 -1.64
C VAL A 244 -1.53 -19.63 -3.02
N GLN A 245 -0.35 -19.43 -3.59
CA GLN A 245 -0.18 -18.95 -4.94
C GLN A 245 0.73 -19.88 -5.71
N LEU A 246 0.25 -20.38 -6.86
CA LEU A 246 1.04 -21.11 -7.85
C LEU A 246 1.31 -20.17 -9.04
N GLY A 247 2.54 -20.14 -9.50
CA GLY A 247 2.95 -19.28 -10.61
C GLY A 247 3.73 -20.02 -11.68
N TYR A 248 3.46 -19.67 -12.93
CA TYR A 248 4.26 -20.03 -14.08
C TYR A 248 4.63 -18.77 -14.85
N ASN A 249 5.91 -18.58 -15.12
CA ASN A 249 6.39 -17.46 -15.91
C ASN A 249 7.28 -17.99 -17.04
N LEU A 250 6.92 -17.66 -18.28
CA LEU A 250 7.71 -17.92 -19.49
C LEU A 250 8.14 -16.58 -20.07
N SER A 251 9.45 -16.31 -20.08
CA SER A 251 9.96 -15.03 -20.53
C SER A 251 11.20 -15.19 -21.42
N GLU A 252 11.17 -14.52 -22.55
CA GLU A 252 12.35 -14.26 -23.36
C GLU A 252 12.64 -12.75 -23.30
N PRO A 253 13.79 -12.35 -22.76
CA PRO A 253 14.16 -10.95 -22.69
C PRO A 253 13.98 -10.28 -24.06
N ASP A 254 13.50 -9.05 -24.05
CA ASP A 254 13.29 -8.20 -25.22
C ASP A 254 12.26 -8.70 -26.26
N LYS A 255 11.63 -9.86 -26.04
CA LYS A 255 10.61 -10.39 -26.94
C LYS A 255 9.24 -10.48 -26.30
N TYR A 256 9.07 -11.39 -25.32
CA TYR A 256 7.76 -11.62 -24.71
C TYR A 256 7.86 -12.08 -23.26
N THR A 257 6.76 -11.90 -22.54
CA THR A 257 6.55 -12.48 -21.21
C THR A 257 5.13 -13.02 -21.13
N LEU A 258 4.98 -14.30 -20.78
CA LEU A 258 3.73 -14.91 -20.34
C LEU A 258 3.84 -15.21 -18.86
N ASN A 259 2.87 -14.76 -18.07
CA ASN A 259 2.81 -15.06 -16.65
C ASN A 259 1.40 -15.54 -16.29
N VAL A 260 1.31 -16.72 -15.70
CA VAL A 260 0.05 -17.32 -15.24
C VAL A 260 0.13 -17.52 -13.75
N ARG A 261 -0.88 -17.09 -13.02
CA ARG A 261 -0.99 -17.24 -11.56
C ARG A 261 -2.33 -17.82 -11.19
N LEU A 262 -2.30 -18.84 -10.36
CA LEU A 262 -3.46 -19.38 -9.67
C LEU A 262 -3.30 -19.04 -8.19
N ASN A 263 -4.27 -18.33 -7.62
CA ASN A 263 -4.24 -17.91 -6.24
C ASN A 263 -5.49 -18.42 -5.52
N PHE A 264 -5.31 -18.91 -4.30
CA PHE A 264 -6.38 -19.33 -3.41
C PHE A 264 -6.19 -18.66 -2.06
N TYR A 265 -7.11 -17.72 -1.75
CA TYR A 265 -7.15 -17.00 -0.48
C TYR A 265 -8.32 -17.51 0.35
N ASN A 266 -8.05 -17.76 1.65
CA ASN A 266 -9.05 -18.14 2.62
C ASN A 266 -8.90 -17.26 3.87
N HIS A 267 -10.00 -16.64 4.30
CA HIS A 267 -10.10 -15.91 5.56
C HIS A 267 -11.20 -16.53 6.41
N ASN A 268 -10.86 -16.93 7.63
CA ASN A 268 -11.80 -17.49 8.59
C ASN A 268 -11.76 -16.68 9.89
N SER A 269 -12.88 -16.05 10.24
CA SER A 269 -13.07 -15.30 11.47
C SER A 269 -14.22 -15.93 12.28
N PRO A 270 -13.95 -17.00 13.05
CA PRO A 270 -14.97 -17.74 13.80
C PRO A 270 -15.48 -16.98 15.03
N VAL A 271 -14.73 -15.99 15.51
CA VAL A 271 -15.08 -15.19 16.69
C VAL A 271 -14.77 -13.72 16.43
N ARG A 272 -15.81 -12.88 16.54
CA ARG A 272 -15.68 -11.44 16.59
C ARG A 272 -16.81 -10.86 17.42
N GLY A 273 -16.56 -10.75 18.74
CA GLY A 273 -17.51 -10.25 19.71
C GLY A 273 -17.49 -8.74 19.88
N MET A 274 -18.60 -8.17 20.33
CA MET A 274 -18.70 -6.84 20.92
C MET A 274 -19.68 -6.94 22.07
N ASN A 275 -19.18 -6.79 23.30
CA ASN A 275 -19.92 -6.95 24.54
C ASN A 275 -19.90 -5.64 25.31
N GLN A 276 -21.07 -5.11 25.64
CA GLN A 276 -21.20 -3.80 26.27
C GLN A 276 -22.28 -3.76 27.34
N LEU A 277 -22.04 -3.03 28.41
CA LEU A 277 -23.08 -2.62 29.35
C LEU A 277 -23.63 -1.26 28.91
N TYR A 278 -24.89 -1.22 28.63
CA TYR A 278 -25.63 -0.01 28.33
C TYR A 278 -26.25 0.60 29.57
N GLN A 279 -26.02 1.90 29.74
CA GLN A 279 -26.54 2.68 30.84
C GLN A 279 -27.22 3.95 30.32
N GLU A 280 -28.45 4.20 30.76
CA GLU A 280 -29.21 5.42 30.53
C GLU A 280 -29.90 5.85 31.82
N SER A 281 -29.88 7.15 32.13
CA SER A 281 -30.46 7.68 33.35
C SER A 281 -31.95 7.35 33.40
N GLY A 282 -32.41 6.82 34.57
CA GLY A 282 -33.80 6.46 34.80
C GLY A 282 -34.27 5.13 34.17
N LYS A 283 -33.36 4.39 33.51
CA LYS A 283 -33.69 3.09 32.93
C LYS A 283 -32.84 1.98 33.56
N ALA A 284 -33.36 0.75 33.51
CA ALA A 284 -32.59 -0.43 33.89
C ALA A 284 -31.41 -0.64 32.95
N ASN A 285 -30.27 -0.99 33.52
CA ASN A 285 -29.08 -1.33 32.72
C ASN A 285 -29.36 -2.53 31.81
N GLN A 286 -28.78 -2.51 30.61
CA GLN A 286 -28.90 -3.61 29.66
C GLN A 286 -27.51 -4.11 29.25
N TYR A 287 -27.39 -5.39 28.94
CA TYR A 287 -26.21 -6.01 28.40
C TYR A 287 -26.41 -6.30 26.91
N LEU A 288 -25.56 -5.70 26.07
CA LEU A 288 -25.55 -5.91 24.63
C LEU A 288 -24.46 -6.92 24.27
N GLN A 289 -24.83 -7.96 23.55
CA GLN A 289 -23.94 -8.93 22.96
C GLN A 289 -24.10 -8.93 21.44
N ASN A 290 -23.03 -8.64 20.74
CA ASN A 290 -23.00 -8.67 19.28
C ASN A 290 -21.87 -9.60 18.83
N ASN A 291 -22.19 -10.64 18.07
CA ASN A 291 -21.27 -11.65 17.60
C ASN A 291 -21.34 -11.78 16.07
N ARG A 292 -20.18 -11.90 15.45
CA ARG A 292 -20.03 -12.07 14.00
C ARG A 292 -19.12 -13.27 13.73
N LYS A 293 -19.45 -14.00 12.65
CA LYS A 293 -18.56 -15.03 12.10
C LYS A 293 -18.48 -14.81 10.60
N MET A 294 -17.33 -15.07 10.01
CA MET A 294 -17.13 -14.94 8.58
C MET A 294 -16.15 -15.98 8.05
N LEU A 295 -16.54 -16.63 6.96
CA LEU A 295 -15.67 -17.47 6.15
C LEU A 295 -15.67 -16.90 4.73
N GLU A 296 -14.49 -16.58 4.21
CA GLU A 296 -14.33 -16.08 2.86
C GLU A 296 -13.32 -16.92 2.10
N GLN A 297 -13.65 -17.28 0.86
CA GLN A 297 -12.84 -18.08 -0.05
C GLN A 297 -12.76 -17.41 -1.40
N ILE A 298 -11.53 -17.12 -1.88
CA ILE A 298 -11.30 -16.36 -3.10
C ILE A 298 -10.30 -17.08 -4.01
N PRO A 299 -10.72 -18.07 -4.81
CA PRO A 299 -9.91 -18.55 -5.92
C PRO A 299 -9.85 -17.50 -7.05
N SER A 300 -8.67 -17.30 -7.64
CA SER A 300 -8.50 -16.42 -8.79
C SER A 300 -7.45 -16.94 -9.75
N LEU A 301 -7.67 -16.72 -11.06
CA LEU A 301 -6.75 -17.02 -12.16
C LEU A 301 -6.37 -15.70 -12.83
N ASP A 302 -5.08 -15.45 -12.95
CA ASP A 302 -4.51 -14.25 -13.60
C ASP A 302 -3.57 -14.66 -14.72
N ILE A 303 -3.88 -14.23 -15.93
CA ILE A 303 -3.09 -14.50 -17.14
C ILE A 303 -2.62 -13.17 -17.70
N TYR A 304 -1.32 -13.00 -17.79
CA TYR A 304 -0.68 -11.83 -18.36
C TYR A 304 0.20 -12.22 -19.55
N TYR A 305 0.11 -11.43 -20.62
CA TYR A 305 0.98 -11.54 -21.78
C TYR A 305 1.51 -10.17 -22.18
N SER A 306 2.82 -10.08 -22.43
CA SER A 306 3.46 -8.87 -22.95
C SER A 306 4.34 -9.22 -24.13
N LEU A 307 4.24 -8.44 -25.20
CA LEU A 307 5.01 -8.59 -26.45
C LEU A 307 5.79 -7.29 -26.71
N ASN A 308 7.10 -7.41 -26.79
CA ASN A 308 7.97 -6.35 -27.30
C ASN A 308 8.08 -6.45 -28.81
N MET A 309 7.76 -5.36 -29.49
CA MET A 309 7.78 -5.27 -30.95
C MET A 309 8.91 -4.33 -31.40
N PRO A 310 9.35 -4.41 -32.67
CA PRO A 310 10.36 -3.49 -33.21
C PRO A 310 10.02 -2.03 -32.99
N HIS A 311 11.06 -1.16 -33.00
CA HIS A 311 10.95 0.30 -32.82
C HIS A 311 10.39 0.71 -31.46
N ASP A 312 10.81 0.03 -30.36
CA ASP A 312 10.47 0.34 -28.97
C ASP A 312 8.95 0.38 -28.69
N GLN A 313 8.23 -0.56 -29.29
CA GLN A 313 6.82 -0.76 -29.08
C GLN A 313 6.59 -1.93 -28.11
N ASN A 314 5.51 -1.84 -27.33
CA ASN A 314 5.10 -2.93 -26.45
C ASN A 314 3.57 -3.02 -26.41
N LEU A 315 3.07 -4.25 -26.48
CA LEU A 315 1.67 -4.60 -26.23
C LEU A 315 1.61 -5.46 -24.97
N ALA A 316 0.79 -5.08 -23.99
CA ALA A 316 0.53 -5.84 -22.79
C ALA A 316 -0.96 -6.13 -22.66
N LEU A 317 -1.30 -7.38 -22.36
CA LEU A 317 -2.65 -7.89 -22.14
C LEU A 317 -2.73 -8.57 -20.77
N ASN A 318 -3.84 -8.41 -20.06
CA ASN A 318 -4.10 -9.09 -18.80
C ASN A 318 -5.56 -9.53 -18.71
N LEU A 319 -5.78 -10.75 -18.24
CA LEU A 319 -7.10 -11.31 -17.99
C LEU A 319 -7.11 -11.92 -16.59
N VAL A 320 -8.06 -11.48 -15.75
CA VAL A 320 -8.22 -11.98 -14.38
C VAL A 320 -9.65 -12.44 -14.17
N GLY A 321 -9.81 -13.70 -13.80
CA GLY A 321 -11.07 -14.27 -13.32
C GLY A 321 -11.00 -14.47 -11.80
N THR A 322 -12.02 -14.01 -11.06
CA THR A 322 -12.11 -14.16 -9.60
C THR A 322 -13.49 -14.65 -9.21
N TYR A 323 -13.52 -15.62 -8.30
CA TYR A 323 -14.72 -16.01 -7.58
C TYR A 323 -14.55 -15.65 -6.11
N ILE A 324 -15.58 -15.06 -5.49
CA ILE A 324 -15.61 -14.76 -4.06
C ILE A 324 -16.81 -15.48 -3.45
N GLY A 325 -16.56 -16.43 -2.56
CA GLY A 325 -17.57 -17.09 -1.74
C GLY A 325 -17.46 -16.61 -0.30
N THR A 326 -18.54 -16.10 0.26
CA THR A 326 -18.59 -15.60 1.64
C THR A 326 -19.77 -16.21 2.37
N ASP A 327 -19.51 -16.77 3.55
CA ASP A 327 -20.53 -17.19 4.52
C ASP A 327 -20.35 -16.33 5.78
N TYR A 328 -21.40 -15.62 6.15
CA TYR A 328 -21.38 -14.63 7.22
C TYR A 328 -22.56 -14.85 8.17
N GLN A 329 -22.30 -14.76 9.47
CA GLN A 329 -23.31 -14.85 10.51
C GLN A 329 -23.26 -13.59 11.39
N TYR A 330 -24.40 -13.03 11.64
CA TYR A 330 -24.59 -11.90 12.54
C TYR A 330 -25.61 -12.23 13.62
N ARG A 331 -25.26 -11.98 14.89
CA ARG A 331 -26.13 -12.21 16.04
C ARG A 331 -26.01 -11.05 17.01
N MET A 332 -27.08 -10.30 17.23
CA MET A 332 -27.18 -9.20 18.17
C MET A 332 -28.28 -9.50 19.18
N ARG A 333 -27.95 -9.44 20.47
CA ARG A 333 -28.88 -9.68 21.56
C ARG A 333 -28.72 -8.64 22.67
N GLU A 334 -29.83 -8.18 23.18
CA GLU A 334 -29.90 -7.30 24.36
C GLU A 334 -30.61 -8.02 25.49
N TYR A 335 -30.06 -7.91 26.69
CA TYR A 335 -30.57 -8.53 27.90
C TYR A 335 -30.74 -7.49 28.99
N THR A 336 -31.66 -7.67 29.93
CA THR A 336 -31.64 -6.96 31.20
C THR A 336 -30.35 -7.34 31.93
N PHE A 337 -29.56 -6.36 32.35
CA PHE A 337 -28.31 -6.59 33.05
C PHE A 337 -28.59 -7.13 34.45
N ASN A 338 -27.95 -8.25 34.81
CA ASN A 338 -28.06 -8.89 36.12
C ASN A 338 -26.67 -9.23 36.65
N LYS A 339 -26.14 -8.41 37.57
CA LYS A 339 -24.84 -8.58 38.27
C LYS A 339 -23.61 -8.75 37.35
N SER A 340 -23.70 -9.58 36.33
CA SER A 340 -22.61 -9.84 35.39
C SER A 340 -23.16 -10.19 33.99
N PRO A 341 -22.31 -10.13 32.93
CA PRO A 341 -22.67 -10.61 31.59
C PRO A 341 -23.19 -12.05 31.59
N ASP A 342 -22.50 -12.96 32.28
CA ASP A 342 -22.86 -14.39 32.34
C ASP A 342 -24.21 -14.65 33.00
N GLU A 343 -24.55 -13.88 34.02
CA GLU A 343 -25.88 -13.97 34.66
C GLU A 343 -26.96 -13.34 33.76
N SER A 344 -26.65 -12.31 33.03
CA SER A 344 -27.58 -11.62 32.15
C SER A 344 -28.05 -12.51 31.00
N VAL A 345 -27.14 -13.25 30.35
CA VAL A 345 -27.45 -14.10 29.19
C VAL A 345 -28.25 -15.38 29.57
N LYS A 346 -28.45 -15.67 30.87
CA LYS A 346 -29.32 -16.72 31.31
C LYS A 346 -30.81 -16.38 31.20
N ASN A 347 -31.11 -15.08 31.06
CA ASN A 347 -32.49 -14.61 30.88
C ASN A 347 -32.87 -14.62 29.40
N ALA A 348 -34.17 -14.53 29.11
CA ALA A 348 -34.65 -14.30 27.75
C ALA A 348 -34.15 -12.93 27.26
N PRO A 349 -33.68 -12.81 26.04
CA PRO A 349 -33.27 -11.53 25.47
C PRO A 349 -34.45 -10.59 25.32
N LEU A 350 -34.23 -9.30 25.56
CA LEU A 350 -35.18 -8.23 25.26
C LEU A 350 -35.30 -8.00 23.74
N THR A 351 -34.17 -8.14 23.07
CA THR A 351 -34.04 -8.05 21.62
C THR A 351 -33.16 -9.19 21.12
N ASP A 352 -33.61 -9.91 20.12
CA ASP A 352 -32.82 -10.92 19.39
C ASP A 352 -32.94 -10.65 17.89
N TYR A 353 -31.85 -10.15 17.30
CA TYR A 353 -31.75 -9.89 15.87
C TYR A 353 -30.60 -10.68 15.29
N SER A 354 -30.89 -11.50 14.32
CA SER A 354 -29.88 -12.36 13.73
C SER A 354 -30.17 -12.67 12.28
N TYR A 355 -29.10 -12.84 11.49
CA TYR A 355 -29.19 -13.34 10.13
C TYR A 355 -27.92 -14.12 9.75
N ASP A 356 -28.08 -15.00 8.79
CA ASP A 356 -27.03 -15.65 8.04
C ASP A 356 -27.02 -15.09 6.64
N ALA A 357 -25.85 -14.75 6.10
CA ALA A 357 -25.69 -14.25 4.75
C ALA A 357 -24.76 -15.17 3.97
N THR A 358 -25.17 -15.51 2.75
CA THR A 358 -24.35 -16.23 1.77
C THR A 358 -24.14 -15.34 0.55
N GLY A 359 -22.89 -14.97 0.30
CA GLY A 359 -22.51 -14.13 -0.85
C GLY A 359 -21.74 -14.94 -1.89
N ARG A 360 -22.06 -14.73 -3.16
CA ARG A 360 -21.38 -15.33 -4.32
C ARG A 360 -21.11 -14.26 -5.36
N LYS A 361 -19.84 -13.90 -5.56
CA LYS A 361 -19.44 -12.94 -6.58
C LYS A 361 -18.55 -13.60 -7.63
N ARG A 362 -18.82 -13.32 -8.88
CA ARG A 362 -18.01 -13.72 -10.04
C ARG A 362 -17.57 -12.45 -10.75
N SER A 363 -16.26 -12.30 -10.99
CA SER A 363 -15.75 -11.15 -11.73
C SER A 363 -14.77 -11.56 -12.82
N LEU A 364 -14.74 -10.76 -13.89
CA LEU A 364 -13.78 -10.88 -14.98
C LEU A 364 -13.26 -9.48 -15.31
N ILE A 365 -11.93 -9.35 -15.32
CA ILE A 365 -11.25 -8.12 -15.67
C ILE A 365 -10.34 -8.39 -16.87
N GLY A 366 -10.57 -7.66 -17.97
CA GLY A 366 -9.71 -7.66 -19.14
C GLY A 366 -9.04 -6.28 -19.28
N GLU A 367 -7.74 -6.25 -19.51
CA GLU A 367 -6.98 -5.02 -19.69
C GLU A 367 -6.00 -5.15 -20.85
N GLY A 368 -5.86 -4.09 -21.65
CA GLY A 368 -4.89 -4.00 -22.72
C GLY A 368 -4.21 -2.64 -22.77
N THR A 369 -2.90 -2.62 -22.94
CA THR A 369 -2.13 -1.38 -23.09
C THR A 369 -1.10 -1.52 -24.22
N TYR A 370 -1.15 -0.57 -25.14
CA TYR A 370 -0.11 -0.38 -26.14
C TYR A 370 0.76 0.81 -25.73
N SER A 371 2.07 0.67 -25.84
CA SER A 371 3.04 1.73 -25.55
C SER A 371 4.08 1.82 -26.68
N LYS A 372 4.43 3.05 -27.05
CA LYS A 372 5.52 3.35 -27.97
C LYS A 372 6.46 4.37 -27.36
N ASN A 373 7.74 4.08 -27.35
CA ASN A 373 8.77 4.98 -26.88
C ASN A 373 9.53 5.57 -28.07
N TRP A 374 9.81 6.88 -28.01
CA TRP A 374 10.76 7.59 -28.84
C TRP A 374 11.89 8.11 -27.94
N LYS A 375 12.92 8.65 -28.51
CA LYS A 375 14.10 9.08 -27.75
C LYS A 375 13.79 10.03 -26.58
N GLN A 376 12.80 10.91 -26.72
CA GLN A 376 12.44 11.92 -25.72
C GLN A 376 10.96 11.89 -25.30
N MET A 377 10.16 11.03 -25.89
CA MET A 377 8.72 10.93 -25.64
C MET A 377 8.27 9.49 -25.56
N ALA A 378 7.17 9.24 -24.86
CA ALA A 378 6.47 7.96 -24.85
C ALA A 378 4.97 8.18 -24.88
N LEU A 379 4.29 7.41 -25.72
CA LEU A 379 2.83 7.35 -25.82
C LEU A 379 2.35 6.01 -25.22
N SER A 380 1.31 6.08 -24.39
CA SER A 380 0.59 4.90 -23.92
C SER A 380 -0.90 5.07 -24.20
N VAL A 381 -1.51 4.04 -24.78
CA VAL A 381 -2.96 3.97 -25.05
C VAL A 381 -3.46 2.65 -24.50
N GLY A 382 -4.57 2.65 -23.81
CA GLY A 382 -5.08 1.40 -23.24
C GLY A 382 -6.50 1.50 -22.76
N GLY A 383 -6.98 0.36 -22.27
CA GLY A 383 -8.29 0.25 -21.66
C GLY A 383 -8.40 -0.97 -20.76
N GLN A 384 -9.34 -0.89 -19.84
CA GLN A 384 -9.72 -1.95 -18.93
C GLN A 384 -11.24 -2.12 -18.95
N TYR A 385 -11.69 -3.35 -18.98
CA TYR A 385 -13.10 -3.68 -18.78
C TYR A 385 -13.24 -4.65 -17.61
N ASN A 386 -14.04 -4.26 -16.63
CA ASN A 386 -14.37 -5.06 -15.46
C ASN A 386 -15.87 -5.34 -15.48
N ILE A 387 -16.24 -6.61 -15.33
CA ILE A 387 -17.63 -7.03 -15.15
C ILE A 387 -17.72 -7.94 -13.94
N SER A 388 -18.73 -7.73 -13.09
CA SER A 388 -19.02 -8.63 -11.99
C SER A 388 -20.50 -8.80 -11.75
N HIS A 389 -20.83 -9.98 -11.23
CA HIS A 389 -22.17 -10.39 -10.82
C HIS A 389 -22.07 -10.88 -9.37
N THR A 390 -22.90 -10.31 -8.50
CA THR A 390 -22.90 -10.60 -7.05
C THR A 390 -24.32 -10.98 -6.64
N ASP A 391 -24.45 -12.15 -6.03
CA ASP A 391 -25.69 -12.67 -5.43
C ASP A 391 -25.50 -12.76 -3.91
N ASN A 392 -26.29 -12.08 -3.11
CA ASN A 392 -26.28 -12.16 -1.66
C ASN A 392 -27.67 -12.55 -1.14
N ILE A 393 -27.70 -13.66 -0.41
CA ILE A 393 -28.93 -14.19 0.22
C ILE A 393 -28.80 -14.02 1.73
N TYR A 394 -29.77 -13.36 2.33
CA TYR A 394 -29.87 -13.12 3.77
C TYR A 394 -31.07 -13.87 4.32
N VAL A 395 -30.87 -14.64 5.40
CA VAL A 395 -31.92 -15.43 6.04
C VAL A 395 -31.88 -15.23 7.56
N GLY A 396 -33.03 -14.88 8.16
CA GLY A 396 -33.13 -14.69 9.62
C GLY A 396 -34.17 -13.64 10.00
N SER A 397 -33.82 -12.76 10.91
CA SER A 397 -34.69 -11.64 11.33
C SER A 397 -34.97 -10.65 10.19
N SER A 398 -34.08 -10.58 9.21
CA SER A 398 -34.28 -9.88 7.94
C SER A 398 -33.96 -10.85 6.81
N ASN A 399 -34.91 -11.04 5.91
CA ASN A 399 -34.74 -11.86 4.71
C ASN A 399 -34.59 -10.93 3.52
N ALA A 400 -33.55 -11.14 2.72
CA ALA A 400 -33.35 -10.41 1.49
C ALA A 400 -32.58 -11.28 0.49
N ASP A 401 -32.90 -11.13 -0.78
CA ASP A 401 -32.16 -11.68 -1.91
C ASP A 401 -31.77 -10.50 -2.80
N THR A 402 -30.47 -10.26 -2.93
CA THR A 402 -29.96 -9.10 -3.65
C THR A 402 -29.05 -9.53 -4.78
N GLU A 403 -29.42 -9.18 -6.00
CA GLU A 403 -28.60 -9.37 -7.20
C GLU A 403 -28.02 -8.02 -7.63
N LEU A 404 -26.70 -7.97 -7.79
CA LEU A 404 -26.01 -6.77 -8.23
C LEU A 404 -25.12 -7.07 -9.43
N LYS A 405 -25.35 -6.35 -10.52
CA LYS A 405 -24.55 -6.38 -11.76
C LYS A 405 -23.73 -5.09 -11.87
N TYR A 406 -22.44 -5.24 -11.97
CA TYR A 406 -21.51 -4.13 -12.13
C TYR A 406 -20.69 -4.28 -13.39
N SER A 407 -20.53 -3.19 -14.14
CA SER A 407 -19.53 -3.12 -15.21
C SER A 407 -18.83 -1.77 -15.23
N ASN A 408 -17.53 -1.78 -15.56
CA ASN A 408 -16.71 -0.58 -15.63
C ASN A 408 -15.79 -0.67 -16.85
N LEU A 409 -15.94 0.25 -17.79
CA LEU A 409 -15.06 0.43 -18.94
C LEU A 409 -14.21 1.67 -18.71
N TYR A 410 -12.91 1.51 -18.62
CA TYR A 410 -11.92 2.59 -18.56
C TYR A 410 -11.08 2.63 -19.83
N LEU A 411 -10.96 3.80 -20.44
CA LEU A 411 -10.13 4.05 -21.61
C LEU A 411 -9.21 5.22 -21.32
N PHE A 412 -7.97 5.16 -21.79
CA PHE A 412 -7.02 6.25 -21.60
C PHE A 412 -6.02 6.40 -22.76
N THR A 413 -5.51 7.61 -22.89
CA THR A 413 -4.29 7.92 -23.66
C THR A 413 -3.42 8.84 -22.83
N GLN A 414 -2.10 8.61 -22.84
CA GLN A 414 -1.12 9.36 -22.07
C GLN A 414 0.13 9.56 -22.89
N LEU A 415 0.56 10.83 -22.96
CA LEU A 415 1.82 11.24 -23.55
C LEU A 415 2.74 11.74 -22.45
N GLN A 416 3.98 11.30 -22.44
CA GLN A 416 5.01 11.81 -21.54
C GLN A 416 6.27 12.19 -22.34
N GLY A 417 6.96 13.24 -21.88
CA GLY A 417 8.19 13.68 -22.52
C GLY A 417 9.16 14.33 -21.55
N GLN A 418 10.42 14.34 -21.92
CA GLN A 418 11.51 14.92 -21.13
C GLN A 418 12.42 15.76 -22.01
N GLN A 419 12.67 16.99 -21.56
CA GLN A 419 13.71 17.88 -22.05
C GLN A 419 14.75 18.13 -20.95
N LYS A 420 15.81 18.91 -21.20
CA LYS A 420 16.93 19.08 -20.27
C LYS A 420 16.48 19.40 -18.83
N TRP A 421 15.73 20.47 -18.63
CA TRP A 421 15.30 20.95 -17.31
C TRP A 421 13.81 20.76 -17.04
N PHE A 422 13.02 20.39 -18.05
CA PHE A 422 11.57 20.29 -17.99
C PHE A 422 11.09 18.93 -18.47
N SER A 423 10.11 18.39 -17.79
CA SER A 423 9.47 17.13 -18.17
C SER A 423 7.96 17.24 -17.97
N TYR A 424 7.19 16.53 -18.76
CA TYR A 424 5.73 16.57 -18.72
C TYR A 424 5.12 15.19 -18.91
N GLN A 425 3.94 15.02 -18.35
CA GLN A 425 3.04 13.89 -18.57
C GLN A 425 1.63 14.47 -18.71
N VAL A 426 0.97 14.22 -19.83
CA VAL A 426 -0.39 14.68 -20.11
C VAL A 426 -1.19 13.48 -20.54
N GLY A 427 -2.36 13.30 -19.95
CA GLY A 427 -3.23 12.19 -20.27
C GLY A 427 -4.70 12.57 -20.20
N VAL A 428 -5.49 11.81 -20.93
CA VAL A 428 -6.94 11.88 -20.94
C VAL A 428 -7.48 10.47 -20.76
N GLY A 429 -8.36 10.31 -19.79
CA GLY A 429 -9.08 9.07 -19.54
C GLY A 429 -10.59 9.31 -19.54
N ALA A 430 -11.33 8.25 -19.76
CA ALA A 430 -12.79 8.23 -19.61
C ALA A 430 -13.22 6.90 -19.00
N THR A 431 -14.10 6.96 -18.01
CA THR A 431 -14.65 5.79 -17.35
C THR A 431 -16.15 5.75 -17.56
N ARG A 432 -16.67 4.61 -18.00
CA ARG A 432 -18.12 4.33 -18.01
C ARG A 432 -18.41 3.29 -16.96
N SER A 433 -19.05 3.72 -15.86
CA SER A 433 -19.50 2.81 -14.80
C SER A 433 -21.01 2.57 -14.94
N SER A 434 -21.41 1.30 -14.83
CA SER A 434 -22.81 0.88 -14.83
C SER A 434 -23.04 -0.07 -13.66
N ILE A 435 -24.06 0.23 -12.87
CA ILE A 435 -24.51 -0.58 -11.73
C ILE A 435 -26.00 -0.81 -11.87
N HIS A 436 -26.44 -2.05 -11.64
CA HIS A 436 -27.85 -2.44 -11.62
C HIS A 436 -28.13 -3.33 -10.40
N GLN A 437 -29.11 -2.95 -9.60
CA GLN A 437 -29.61 -3.71 -8.46
C GLN A 437 -31.15 -3.67 -8.47
N GLY A 438 -31.79 -4.82 -8.74
CA GLY A 438 -33.23 -4.86 -8.94
C GLY A 438 -33.68 -3.91 -10.05
N GLU A 439 -34.66 -3.03 -9.75
CA GLU A 439 -35.16 -1.99 -10.67
C GLU A 439 -34.25 -0.72 -10.68
N ASN A 440 -33.37 -0.59 -9.72
CA ASN A 440 -32.47 0.55 -9.58
C ASN A 440 -31.18 0.34 -10.40
N GLY A 441 -30.77 1.38 -11.10
CA GLY A 441 -29.51 1.32 -11.83
C GLY A 441 -29.10 2.65 -12.42
N TYR A 442 -27.83 2.77 -12.74
CA TYR A 442 -27.32 3.91 -13.49
C TYR A 442 -26.20 3.48 -14.44
N SER A 443 -26.00 4.29 -15.48
CA SER A 443 -24.82 4.23 -16.33
C SER A 443 -24.35 5.65 -16.60
N LYS A 444 -23.07 5.93 -16.29
CA LYS A 444 -22.51 7.29 -16.40
C LYS A 444 -21.10 7.27 -16.97
N TRP A 445 -20.82 8.22 -17.88
CA TRP A 445 -19.46 8.54 -18.31
C TRP A 445 -18.85 9.61 -17.42
N LEU A 446 -17.58 9.42 -17.07
CA LEU A 446 -16.78 10.33 -16.28
C LEU A 446 -15.46 10.58 -17.00
N PHE A 447 -15.13 11.86 -17.17
CA PHE A 447 -13.93 12.30 -17.85
C PHE A 447 -12.80 12.49 -16.83
N ARG A 448 -11.59 12.00 -17.14
CA ARG A 448 -10.45 11.91 -16.21
C ARG A 448 -9.17 12.48 -16.83
N PRO A 449 -9.04 13.81 -17.00
CA PRO A 449 -7.80 14.43 -17.45
C PRO A 449 -6.76 14.38 -16.33
N GLN A 450 -5.49 14.27 -16.73
CA GLN A 450 -4.35 14.38 -15.82
C GLN A 450 -3.21 15.12 -16.50
N VAL A 451 -2.60 16.06 -15.78
CA VAL A 451 -1.39 16.78 -16.19
C VAL A 451 -0.39 16.70 -15.04
N THR A 452 0.86 16.36 -15.35
CA THR A 452 1.98 16.42 -14.42
C THR A 452 3.14 17.14 -15.10
N LEU A 453 3.66 18.17 -14.46
CA LEU A 453 4.80 18.97 -14.93
C LEU A 453 5.91 18.89 -13.88
N GLN A 454 7.15 18.74 -14.34
CA GLN A 454 8.32 18.77 -13.47
C GLN A 454 9.37 19.71 -14.02
N ALA A 455 9.91 20.56 -13.16
CA ALA A 455 11.04 21.45 -13.46
C ALA A 455 12.23 21.09 -12.56
N LYS A 456 13.39 20.86 -13.14
CA LYS A 456 14.67 20.70 -12.44
C LYS A 456 15.38 22.03 -12.35
N ALA A 457 15.39 22.64 -11.17
CA ALA A 457 16.13 23.88 -10.93
C ALA A 457 17.65 23.61 -10.87
N SER A 458 18.02 22.40 -10.41
CA SER A 458 19.40 21.89 -10.40
C SER A 458 19.38 20.34 -10.33
N ASP A 459 20.56 19.71 -10.32
CA ASP A 459 20.69 18.27 -10.10
C ASP A 459 20.22 17.84 -8.68
N ARG A 460 20.06 18.81 -7.77
CA ARG A 460 19.68 18.59 -6.36
C ARG A 460 18.28 19.06 -6.01
N LEU A 461 17.66 19.94 -6.82
CA LEU A 461 16.37 20.53 -6.53
C LEU A 461 15.42 20.39 -7.71
N SER A 462 14.28 19.77 -7.47
CA SER A 462 13.20 19.64 -8.44
C SER A 462 11.86 20.05 -7.85
N PHE A 463 11.01 20.60 -8.70
CA PHE A 463 9.61 20.92 -8.40
C PHE A 463 8.70 20.11 -9.31
N LYS A 464 7.60 19.61 -8.76
CA LYS A 464 6.59 18.85 -9.50
C LYS A 464 5.20 19.39 -9.18
N TRP A 465 4.42 19.69 -10.20
CA TRP A 465 3.01 20.00 -10.08
C TRP A 465 2.19 18.95 -10.81
N SER A 466 1.08 18.51 -10.21
CA SER A 466 0.14 17.60 -10.83
C SER A 466 -1.29 18.05 -10.57
N SER A 467 -2.13 17.92 -11.59
CA SER A 467 -3.57 18.11 -11.48
C SER A 467 -4.27 16.94 -12.15
N LYS A 468 -5.22 16.31 -11.44
CA LYS A 468 -6.01 15.18 -11.94
C LYS A 468 -7.47 15.27 -11.51
N ILE A 469 -8.38 14.78 -12.35
CA ILE A 469 -9.76 14.52 -12.00
C ILE A 469 -9.90 13.01 -11.77
N THR A 470 -10.46 12.63 -10.63
CA THR A 470 -10.75 11.25 -10.25
C THR A 470 -12.26 11.05 -10.11
N SER A 471 -12.68 9.80 -10.08
CA SER A 471 -14.04 9.42 -9.81
C SER A 471 -14.03 8.21 -8.90
N ASP A 472 -14.82 8.27 -7.84
CA ASP A 472 -15.03 7.16 -6.92
C ASP A 472 -16.48 6.67 -7.05
N ILE A 473 -16.65 5.34 -7.03
CA ILE A 473 -17.94 4.67 -7.12
C ILE A 473 -18.40 4.23 -5.74
N PRO A 474 -19.72 4.11 -5.49
CA PRO A 474 -20.23 3.53 -4.25
C PRO A 474 -19.71 2.10 -4.04
N SER A 475 -19.43 1.74 -2.79
CA SER A 475 -19.11 0.35 -2.45
C SER A 475 -20.34 -0.55 -2.61
N LEU A 476 -20.14 -1.84 -2.91
CA LEU A 476 -21.26 -2.78 -3.03
C LEU A 476 -22.07 -2.87 -1.74
N SER A 477 -21.38 -2.81 -0.60
CA SER A 477 -22.02 -2.82 0.71
C SER A 477 -22.88 -1.57 0.97
N ASP A 478 -22.53 -0.40 0.45
CA ASP A 478 -23.32 0.81 0.61
C ASP A 478 -24.59 0.83 -0.26
N LEU A 479 -24.61 0.04 -1.32
CA LEU A 479 -25.77 -0.13 -2.21
C LEU A 479 -26.78 -1.14 -1.65
N SER A 480 -26.39 -2.07 -0.77
CA SER A 480 -27.26 -3.12 -0.22
C SER A 480 -28.37 -2.52 0.66
N GLU A 481 -29.63 -2.76 0.34
CA GLU A 481 -30.80 -2.20 1.05
C GLU A 481 -31.15 -2.96 2.35
N LEU A 482 -30.32 -3.91 2.78
CA LEU A 482 -30.53 -4.63 4.03
C LEU A 482 -30.39 -3.67 5.22
N ARG A 483 -31.46 -3.59 6.06
CA ARG A 483 -31.38 -2.93 7.37
C ARG A 483 -30.65 -3.84 8.38
N GLN A 484 -29.56 -3.33 8.95
CA GLN A 484 -28.79 -4.00 9.98
C GLN A 484 -28.92 -3.25 11.32
N TYR A 485 -29.44 -3.92 12.33
CA TYR A 485 -29.52 -3.35 13.68
C TYR A 485 -28.21 -3.55 14.43
N SER A 486 -27.64 -2.45 14.95
CA SER A 486 -26.48 -2.49 15.85
C SER A 486 -26.91 -2.74 17.30
N ASN A 487 -28.08 -2.23 17.67
CA ASN A 487 -28.79 -2.40 18.94
C ASN A 487 -30.28 -2.02 18.72
N SER A 488 -31.11 -2.07 19.73
CA SER A 488 -32.52 -1.70 19.65
C SER A 488 -32.77 -0.21 19.31
N PHE A 489 -31.74 0.63 19.33
CA PHE A 489 -31.83 2.08 19.18
C PHE A 489 -31.15 2.61 17.91
N GLU A 490 -30.27 1.83 17.31
CA GLU A 490 -29.48 2.21 16.15
C GLU A 490 -29.52 1.15 15.06
N ALA A 491 -29.72 1.59 13.84
CA ALA A 491 -29.66 0.73 12.64
C ALA A 491 -28.82 1.40 11.53
N ARG A 492 -28.39 0.59 10.59
CA ARG A 492 -27.72 1.02 9.37
C ARG A 492 -28.49 0.48 8.16
N ASP A 493 -28.84 1.38 7.24
CA ASP A 493 -29.39 1.08 5.93
C ASP A 493 -28.34 1.27 4.84
N GLY A 494 -28.56 0.67 3.67
CA GLY A 494 -27.88 1.05 2.47
C GLY A 494 -28.69 2.01 1.60
N ASN A 495 -28.13 2.32 0.44
CA ASN A 495 -28.75 3.26 -0.48
C ASN A 495 -28.44 2.88 -1.93
N SER A 496 -29.36 2.18 -2.58
CA SER A 496 -29.24 1.82 -4.00
C SER A 496 -29.27 3.03 -4.95
N GLY A 497 -29.71 4.20 -4.46
CA GLY A 497 -29.75 5.46 -5.20
C GLY A 497 -28.43 6.24 -5.23
N LEU A 498 -27.35 5.74 -4.61
CA LEU A 498 -26.05 6.40 -4.60
C LEU A 498 -25.46 6.54 -6.01
N LYS A 499 -24.76 7.66 -6.22
CA LYS A 499 -24.12 7.98 -7.49
C LYS A 499 -22.62 8.15 -7.30
N PRO A 500 -21.80 7.85 -8.32
CA PRO A 500 -20.38 8.17 -8.30
C PRO A 500 -20.16 9.67 -8.07
N PHE A 501 -19.08 10.00 -7.38
CA PHE A 501 -18.69 11.37 -7.13
C PHE A 501 -17.33 11.69 -7.78
N THR A 502 -17.06 12.98 -7.94
CA THR A 502 -15.87 13.46 -8.64
C THR A 502 -14.90 14.11 -7.64
N GLY A 503 -13.62 13.79 -7.78
CA GLY A 503 -12.51 14.40 -7.03
C GLY A 503 -11.62 15.23 -7.94
N TYR A 504 -11.29 16.45 -7.52
CA TYR A 504 -10.34 17.36 -8.14
C TYR A 504 -9.10 17.42 -7.26
N ASN A 505 -8.00 16.84 -7.73
CA ASN A 505 -6.78 16.71 -6.94
C ASN A 505 -5.66 17.56 -7.57
N ASN A 506 -5.05 18.42 -6.76
CA ASN A 506 -3.91 19.24 -7.15
C ASN A 506 -2.78 19.05 -6.14
N THR A 507 -1.59 18.71 -6.61
CA THR A 507 -0.42 18.46 -5.79
C THR A 507 0.75 19.30 -6.29
N LEU A 508 1.42 20.01 -5.40
CA LEU A 508 2.68 20.69 -5.65
C LEU A 508 3.72 20.11 -4.70
N SER A 509 4.84 19.64 -5.22
CA SER A 509 5.92 19.10 -4.40
C SER A 509 7.29 19.64 -4.80
N ALA A 510 8.20 19.64 -3.83
CA ALA A 510 9.60 19.96 -4.00
C ALA A 510 10.46 18.85 -3.37
N SER A 511 11.47 18.41 -4.10
CA SER A 511 12.47 17.43 -3.62
C SER A 511 13.85 18.10 -3.68
N TRP A 512 14.52 18.11 -2.52
CA TRP A 512 15.88 18.62 -2.41
C TRP A 512 16.79 17.54 -1.81
N ASN A 513 17.82 17.14 -2.57
CA ASN A 513 18.70 16.03 -2.25
C ASN A 513 20.16 16.49 -2.22
N ILE A 514 20.80 16.38 -1.07
CA ILE A 514 22.25 16.57 -0.88
C ILE A 514 22.82 15.34 -0.16
N PRO A 515 24.14 15.10 -0.17
CA PRO A 515 24.74 13.92 0.44
C PRO A 515 24.40 13.71 1.93
N LEU A 516 24.16 14.80 2.67
CA LEU A 516 23.86 14.77 4.11
C LEU A 516 22.35 14.64 4.38
N MET A 517 21.49 15.09 3.47
CA MET A 517 20.06 15.23 3.74
C MET A 517 19.23 15.20 2.47
N SER A 518 18.07 14.54 2.56
CA SER A 518 16.99 14.62 1.58
C SER A 518 15.77 15.29 2.21
N VAL A 519 15.18 16.26 1.53
CA VAL A 519 13.96 16.93 2.00
C VAL A 519 12.88 16.82 0.95
N TYR A 520 11.73 16.33 1.34
CA TYR A 520 10.53 16.32 0.52
C TYR A 520 9.45 17.18 1.18
N LEU A 521 8.92 18.12 0.41
CA LEU A 521 7.80 18.99 0.78
C LEU A 521 6.68 18.79 -0.22
N GLU A 522 5.45 18.57 0.26
CA GLU A 522 4.27 18.43 -0.59
C GLU A 522 3.10 19.21 -0.02
N GLY A 523 2.47 20.03 -0.87
CA GLY A 523 1.15 20.60 -0.65
C GLY A 523 0.13 19.91 -1.54
N ASN A 524 -0.93 19.39 -0.97
CA ASN A 524 -2.05 18.77 -1.68
C ASN A 524 -3.35 19.52 -1.40
N TRP A 525 -4.16 19.71 -2.43
CA TRP A 525 -5.52 20.18 -2.33
C TRP A 525 -6.43 19.26 -3.12
N THR A 526 -7.39 18.63 -2.43
CA THR A 526 -8.40 17.74 -3.01
C THR A 526 -9.79 18.26 -2.69
N TYR A 527 -10.58 18.49 -3.71
CA TYR A 527 -11.99 18.85 -3.59
C TYR A 527 -12.85 17.73 -4.16
N TYR A 528 -13.75 17.19 -3.35
CA TYR A 528 -14.75 16.22 -3.79
C TYR A 528 -16.11 16.88 -3.96
N ASP A 529 -16.69 16.73 -5.15
CA ASP A 529 -18.06 17.12 -5.47
C ASP A 529 -19.00 15.95 -5.22
N LYS A 530 -19.99 16.15 -4.38
CA LYS A 530 -20.99 15.17 -3.98
C LYS A 530 -20.43 13.87 -3.41
N PRO A 531 -19.46 13.92 -2.45
CA PRO A 531 -18.89 12.73 -1.86
C PRO A 531 -19.96 11.92 -1.12
N ILE A 532 -19.72 10.61 -1.01
CA ILE A 532 -20.58 9.73 -0.22
C ILE A 532 -20.13 9.78 1.22
N ALA A 533 -21.02 10.16 2.15
CA ALA A 533 -20.81 10.09 3.57
C ALA A 533 -22.12 9.72 4.29
N THR A 534 -21.99 9.24 5.52
CA THR A 534 -23.14 8.78 6.31
C THR A 534 -23.95 9.96 6.82
N SER A 535 -25.27 9.94 6.58
CA SER A 535 -26.27 10.74 7.26
C SER A 535 -26.93 9.91 8.36
N ILE A 536 -27.32 10.53 9.47
CA ILE A 536 -28.06 9.87 10.56
C ILE A 536 -29.35 10.65 10.81
N LEU A 537 -30.47 9.94 10.72
CA LEU A 537 -31.80 10.51 10.89
C LEU A 537 -32.61 9.70 11.93
N PRO A 538 -33.38 10.37 12.80
CA PRO A 538 -34.30 9.70 13.70
C PRO A 538 -35.56 9.28 12.94
N GLU A 539 -35.88 7.99 12.99
CA GLU A 539 -37.09 7.38 12.43
C GLU A 539 -38.06 7.05 13.59
N LYS A 540 -39.28 7.56 13.54
CA LYS A 540 -40.28 7.30 14.58
C LYS A 540 -40.91 5.93 14.35
N ARG A 541 -40.94 5.09 15.38
CA ARG A 541 -41.58 3.76 15.38
C ARG A 541 -43.06 3.85 15.76
N GLU A 542 -43.81 2.78 15.50
CA GLU A 542 -45.22 2.66 15.83
C GLU A 542 -45.53 2.79 17.32
N ASP A 543 -44.61 2.33 18.17
CA ASP A 543 -44.70 2.47 19.63
C ASP A 543 -44.36 3.85 20.17
N GLY A 544 -44.06 4.80 19.26
CA GLY A 544 -43.67 6.17 19.60
C GLY A 544 -42.21 6.38 19.92
N SER A 545 -41.40 5.33 20.03
CA SER A 545 -39.96 5.41 20.22
C SER A 545 -39.25 5.85 18.93
N TYR A 546 -37.95 6.21 19.04
CA TYR A 546 -37.12 6.59 17.89
C TYR A 546 -36.00 5.58 17.63
N LEU A 547 -35.76 5.28 16.36
CA LEU A 547 -34.63 4.54 15.85
C LEU A 547 -33.73 5.53 15.11
N PHE A 548 -32.42 5.58 15.45
CA PHE A 548 -31.45 6.39 14.72
C PHE A 548 -30.87 5.55 13.57
N VAL A 549 -31.21 5.93 12.36
CA VAL A 549 -30.83 5.18 11.15
C VAL A 549 -29.68 5.90 10.45
N SER A 550 -28.57 5.23 10.36
CA SER A 550 -27.40 5.68 9.58
C SER A 550 -27.52 5.17 8.15
N LYS A 551 -27.35 6.07 7.17
CA LYS A 551 -27.48 5.77 5.74
C LYS A 551 -26.41 6.50 4.93
N PRO A 552 -25.70 5.85 4.00
CA PRO A 552 -24.78 6.54 3.09
C PRO A 552 -25.57 7.38 2.09
N GLU A 553 -25.14 8.64 1.90
CA GLU A 553 -25.77 9.59 0.99
C GLU A 553 -24.73 10.43 0.25
N ASN A 554 -25.06 10.89 -0.96
CA ASN A 554 -24.25 11.89 -1.64
C ASN A 554 -24.40 13.23 -0.95
N GLN A 555 -23.36 13.72 -0.30
CA GLN A 555 -23.30 14.99 0.41
C GLN A 555 -23.01 16.17 -0.55
N LYS A 556 -22.79 17.40 -0.05
CA LYS A 556 -22.50 18.54 -0.93
C LYS A 556 -21.04 18.60 -1.36
N SER A 557 -20.12 18.65 -0.41
CA SER A 557 -18.68 18.74 -0.73
C SER A 557 -17.78 18.31 0.41
N HIS A 558 -16.55 17.93 0.04
CA HIS A 558 -15.45 17.71 0.97
C HIS A 558 -14.20 18.38 0.39
N ASP A 559 -13.64 19.35 1.12
CA ASP A 559 -12.45 20.13 0.76
C ASP A 559 -11.32 19.74 1.71
N TYR A 560 -10.28 19.09 1.20
CA TYR A 560 -9.14 18.58 1.93
C TYR A 560 -7.86 19.28 1.50
N LYS A 561 -7.16 19.89 2.44
CA LYS A 561 -5.85 20.52 2.25
C LYS A 561 -4.85 19.85 3.17
N HIS A 562 -3.72 19.51 2.61
CA HIS A 562 -2.68 18.75 3.27
C HIS A 562 -1.31 19.35 2.98
N LEU A 563 -0.50 19.55 3.98
CA LEU A 563 0.90 19.95 3.88
C LEU A 563 1.76 18.92 4.59
N LEU A 564 2.71 18.33 3.89
CA LEU A 564 3.61 17.30 4.39
C LEU A 564 5.06 17.71 4.18
N LEU A 565 5.87 17.60 5.22
CA LEU A 565 7.32 17.81 5.21
C LEU A 565 8.00 16.55 5.77
N THR A 566 8.86 15.92 4.98
CA THR A 566 9.62 14.73 5.38
C THR A 566 11.12 14.92 5.10
N PRO A 567 11.88 15.47 6.05
CA PRO A 567 13.34 15.48 5.98
C PRO A 567 13.92 14.13 6.44
N GLU A 568 14.86 13.61 5.66
CA GLU A 568 15.72 12.48 6.00
C GLU A 568 17.15 12.99 6.15
N VAL A 569 17.76 12.79 7.31
CA VAL A 569 19.12 13.24 7.62
C VAL A 569 20.05 12.04 7.78
N HIS A 570 21.09 11.96 6.94
CA HIS A 570 22.13 10.92 7.00
C HIS A 570 23.21 11.31 8.01
N LEU A 571 22.95 11.05 9.31
CA LEU A 571 23.87 11.41 10.41
C LEU A 571 25.23 10.72 10.28
N ILE A 572 25.22 9.46 9.86
CA ILE A 572 26.42 8.70 9.48
C ILE A 572 26.10 8.05 8.14
N LYS A 573 26.81 8.45 7.09
CA LYS A 573 26.58 7.97 5.73
C LYS A 573 26.44 6.45 5.68
N ASP A 574 25.37 5.97 5.07
CA ASP A 574 25.01 4.55 4.90
C ASP A 574 24.77 3.75 6.19
N HIS A 575 24.87 4.39 7.38
CA HIS A 575 24.79 3.70 8.67
C HIS A 575 23.73 4.26 9.62
N LEU A 576 23.58 5.57 9.74
CA LEU A 576 22.65 6.18 10.70
C LEU A 576 21.81 7.24 10.01
N ASP A 577 20.53 6.94 9.88
CA ASP A 577 19.53 7.82 9.29
C ASP A 577 18.53 8.28 10.35
N LEU A 578 18.13 9.55 10.27
CA LEU A 578 17.05 10.15 11.05
C LEU A 578 15.99 10.65 10.07
N ASN A 579 14.82 10.05 10.12
CA ASN A 579 13.65 10.44 9.35
C ASN A 579 12.69 11.23 10.23
N LEU A 580 12.26 12.39 9.77
CA LEU A 580 11.27 13.20 10.45
C LEU A 580 10.04 13.37 9.57
N MET A 581 8.90 13.55 10.18
CA MET A 581 7.62 13.83 9.51
C MET A 581 6.91 14.95 10.25
N CYS A 582 6.45 15.94 9.50
CA CYS A 582 5.52 16.96 9.97
C CYS A 582 4.38 17.09 8.96
N GLU A 583 3.15 17.03 9.45
CA GLU A 583 1.95 17.04 8.62
C GLU A 583 0.90 17.97 9.21
N TYR A 584 0.28 18.76 8.34
CA TYR A 584 -0.88 19.59 8.69
C TYR A 584 -2.03 19.33 7.74
N GLN A 585 -3.21 19.09 8.29
CA GLN A 585 -4.45 18.85 7.55
C GLN A 585 -5.49 19.91 7.92
N ASN A 586 -6.16 20.47 6.91
CA ASN A 586 -7.38 21.26 7.06
C ASN A 586 -8.47 20.61 6.20
N VAL A 587 -9.57 20.22 6.82
CA VAL A 587 -10.67 19.53 6.18
C VAL A 587 -11.95 20.32 6.40
N LYS A 588 -12.66 20.67 5.31
CA LYS A 588 -13.99 21.29 5.38
C LYS A 588 -15.00 20.38 4.72
N THR A 589 -16.01 19.95 5.47
CA THR A 589 -17.09 19.09 4.95
C THR A 589 -18.40 19.83 4.97
N LYS A 590 -19.17 19.72 3.88
CA LYS A 590 -20.52 20.24 3.81
C LYS A 590 -21.46 19.11 3.41
N GLY A 591 -22.38 18.78 4.27
CA GLY A 591 -23.42 17.80 4.02
C GLY A 591 -24.73 18.42 3.54
N LEU A 592 -25.77 17.61 3.51
CA LEU A 592 -27.11 18.07 3.19
C LEU A 592 -27.60 19.08 4.23
N ASP A 593 -27.27 18.87 5.50
CA ASP A 593 -27.73 19.66 6.64
C ASP A 593 -26.64 19.97 7.69
N TYR A 594 -25.35 19.77 7.36
CA TYR A 594 -24.22 20.08 8.25
C TYR A 594 -23.10 20.82 7.54
N SER A 595 -22.23 21.45 8.33
CA SER A 595 -20.95 22.02 7.88
C SER A 595 -19.93 21.95 9.01
N HIS A 596 -18.82 21.29 8.79
CA HIS A 596 -17.75 21.13 9.76
C HIS A 596 -16.40 21.56 9.18
N GLU A 597 -15.53 22.02 10.06
CA GLU A 597 -14.12 22.27 9.76
C GLU A 597 -13.26 21.55 10.81
N PHE A 598 -12.26 20.82 10.33
CA PHE A 598 -11.34 20.04 11.16
C PHE A 598 -9.90 20.38 10.80
N ASN A 599 -9.09 20.67 11.81
CA ASN A 599 -7.67 20.95 11.68
C ASN A 599 -6.87 19.94 12.50
N TYR A 600 -5.84 19.39 11.95
CA TYR A 600 -5.01 18.44 12.64
C TYR A 600 -3.54 18.61 12.27
N PHE A 601 -2.67 18.56 13.29
CA PHE A 601 -1.23 18.54 13.12
C PHE A 601 -0.67 17.23 13.65
N SER A 602 0.06 16.49 12.80
CA SER A 602 0.75 15.25 13.12
C SER A 602 2.26 15.41 12.95
N TYR A 603 3.02 14.63 13.70
CA TYR A 603 4.46 14.59 13.61
C TYR A 603 4.98 13.22 14.04
N GLY A 604 6.17 12.90 13.59
CA GLY A 604 6.83 11.65 13.95
C GLY A 604 8.31 11.69 13.64
N ALA A 605 9.01 10.72 14.20
CA ALA A 605 10.43 10.53 13.98
C ALA A 605 10.77 9.03 13.94
N GLU A 606 11.71 8.68 13.10
CA GLU A 606 12.33 7.36 13.07
C GLU A 606 13.83 7.52 13.00
N ILE A 607 14.53 6.81 13.86
CA ILE A 607 15.99 6.67 13.83
C ILE A 607 16.35 5.23 13.47
N ARG A 608 17.29 5.05 12.54
CA ARG A 608 17.71 3.74 12.06
C ARG A 608 19.21 3.66 11.97
N TYR A 609 19.77 2.65 12.63
CA TYR A 609 21.19 2.35 12.61
C TYR A 609 21.44 1.00 11.93
N MET A 610 22.22 1.01 10.86
CA MET A 610 22.60 -0.17 10.09
C MET A 610 24.13 -0.30 10.10
N THR A 611 24.63 -1.42 10.60
CA THR A 611 26.08 -1.67 10.61
C THR A 611 26.39 -3.17 10.58
N GLY A 612 27.24 -3.56 9.64
CA GLY A 612 27.61 -4.96 9.48
C GLY A 612 26.42 -5.87 9.25
N ASN A 613 26.02 -6.64 10.24
CA ASN A 613 24.87 -7.57 10.19
C ASN A 613 23.66 -7.07 10.98
N TRP A 614 23.78 -5.92 11.66
CA TRP A 614 22.74 -5.37 12.52
C TRP A 614 21.93 -4.27 11.83
N ASN A 615 20.62 -4.27 12.05
CA ASN A 615 19.74 -3.17 11.76
C ASN A 615 18.88 -2.92 13.01
N ILE A 616 18.99 -1.71 13.56
CA ILE A 616 18.30 -1.28 14.76
C ILE A 616 17.51 -0.03 14.39
N GLY A 617 16.19 -0.06 14.54
CA GLY A 617 15.31 1.03 14.22
C GLY A 617 14.32 1.29 15.35
N TYR A 618 14.07 2.56 15.64
CA TYR A 618 12.97 2.99 16.50
C TYR A 618 12.20 4.11 15.83
N GLY A 619 10.89 3.93 15.72
CA GLY A 619 9.99 4.92 15.14
C GLY A 619 8.80 5.21 16.06
N ALA A 620 8.46 6.48 16.22
CA ALA A 620 7.28 6.93 16.94
C ALA A 620 6.58 8.06 16.18
N TYR A 621 5.27 7.91 16.00
CA TYR A 621 4.44 8.87 15.30
C TYR A 621 3.22 9.20 16.13
N LYS A 622 2.86 10.49 16.16
CA LYS A 622 1.58 10.93 16.74
C LYS A 622 0.45 10.23 15.96
N VAL A 623 -0.54 9.72 16.71
CA VAL A 623 -1.71 9.05 16.12
C VAL A 623 -2.31 9.92 15.02
N GLU A 624 -2.38 9.40 13.82
CA GLU A 624 -3.05 10.06 12.71
C GLU A 624 -4.55 10.15 12.97
N LYS A 625 -5.17 11.24 12.53
CA LYS A 625 -6.62 11.41 12.53
C LYS A 625 -7.08 11.83 11.16
N SER A 626 -8.11 11.17 10.65
CA SER A 626 -8.82 11.60 9.45
C SER A 626 -10.21 12.11 9.79
N PHE A 627 -10.75 12.98 8.95
CA PHE A 627 -12.11 13.48 9.08
C PHE A 627 -12.87 13.29 7.78
N TRP A 628 -14.04 12.63 7.83
CA TRP A 628 -14.87 12.40 6.68
C TRP A 628 -16.35 12.52 7.04
N GLY A 629 -17.11 13.31 6.27
CA GLY A 629 -18.49 13.61 6.61
C GLY A 629 -18.59 14.34 7.95
N GLU A 630 -19.13 13.68 8.95
CA GLU A 630 -19.31 14.16 10.32
C GLU A 630 -18.48 13.36 11.34
N LYS A 631 -17.54 12.52 10.90
CA LYS A 631 -16.82 11.59 11.75
C LYS A 631 -15.30 11.77 11.66
N THR A 632 -14.63 11.80 12.84
CA THR A 632 -13.18 11.58 12.94
C THR A 632 -12.90 10.07 13.05
N ASN A 633 -11.83 9.61 12.43
CA ASN A 633 -11.27 8.28 12.67
C ASN A 633 -9.84 8.46 13.18
N GLY A 634 -9.57 7.91 14.37
CA GLY A 634 -8.21 7.85 14.90
C GLY A 634 -7.49 6.61 14.40
N GLY A 635 -6.25 6.81 13.95
CA GLY A 635 -5.37 5.73 13.54
C GLY A 635 -4.77 4.96 14.71
N GLU A 636 -3.87 4.06 14.37
CA GLU A 636 -3.13 3.26 15.33
C GLU A 636 -1.98 4.07 15.97
N PRO A 637 -1.76 3.97 17.29
CA PRO A 637 -0.57 4.56 17.90
C PRO A 637 0.66 3.83 17.40
N THR A 638 1.64 4.56 16.89
CA THR A 638 2.88 3.98 16.39
C THR A 638 4.03 4.30 17.33
N SER A 639 4.60 3.27 17.95
CA SER A 639 5.84 3.32 18.71
C SER A 639 6.47 1.94 18.64
N ASN A 640 7.38 1.75 17.67
CA ASN A 640 7.90 0.44 17.33
C ASN A 640 9.42 0.43 17.38
N LEU A 641 9.99 -0.58 18.02
CA LEU A 641 11.42 -0.89 18.04
C LEU A 641 11.65 -2.14 17.19
N ALA A 642 12.65 -2.12 16.36
CA ALA A 642 13.09 -3.29 15.59
C ALA A 642 14.59 -3.51 15.78
N VAL A 643 14.98 -4.70 16.17
CA VAL A 643 16.38 -5.14 16.21
C VAL A 643 16.48 -6.40 15.38
N THR A 644 17.25 -6.36 14.29
CA THR A 644 17.46 -7.53 13.44
C THR A 644 18.95 -7.82 13.24
N TYR A 645 19.28 -9.09 13.15
CA TYR A 645 20.62 -9.61 12.93
C TYR A 645 20.64 -10.61 11.79
N SER A 646 21.44 -10.33 10.76
CA SER A 646 21.59 -11.19 9.57
C SER A 646 22.86 -12.04 9.69
N TYR A 647 22.74 -13.37 9.57
CA TYR A 647 23.86 -14.29 9.60
C TYR A 647 23.77 -15.30 8.47
N LYS A 648 24.62 -15.17 7.46
CA LYS A 648 24.57 -16.00 6.25
C LYS A 648 23.17 -15.95 5.60
N ASN A 649 22.49 -17.09 5.58
CA ASN A 649 21.15 -17.27 5.02
C ASN A 649 20.02 -17.03 6.04
N TRP A 650 20.37 -16.76 7.30
CA TRP A 650 19.43 -16.50 8.39
C TRP A 650 19.32 -15.03 8.71
N GLN A 651 18.13 -14.60 9.07
CA GLN A 651 17.91 -13.35 9.78
C GLN A 651 17.05 -13.62 11.01
N PHE A 652 17.47 -13.08 12.15
CA PHE A 652 16.73 -13.11 13.40
C PHE A 652 16.32 -11.70 13.79
N GLY A 653 15.14 -11.55 14.37
CA GLY A 653 14.63 -10.25 14.76
C GLY A 653 13.84 -10.29 16.07
N VAL A 654 13.89 -9.19 16.79
CA VAL A 654 13.00 -8.86 17.89
C VAL A 654 12.35 -7.54 17.57
N LEU A 655 11.02 -7.54 17.46
CA LEU A 655 10.23 -6.33 17.26
C LEU A 655 9.49 -6.02 18.55
N GLY A 656 9.62 -4.80 19.06
CA GLY A 656 8.78 -4.26 20.10
C GLY A 656 7.66 -3.47 19.43
N LEU A 657 6.43 -3.93 19.52
CA LEU A 657 5.26 -3.22 19.02
C LEU A 657 4.59 -2.47 20.18
N PHE A 658 4.14 -1.26 19.90
CA PHE A 658 3.48 -0.40 20.88
C PHE A 658 4.33 -0.18 22.15
N VAL A 659 5.62 0.04 21.97
CA VAL A 659 6.56 0.35 23.04
C VAL A 659 6.09 1.63 23.74
N PHE A 660 6.13 1.64 25.08
CA PHE A 660 5.57 2.70 25.96
C PHE A 660 4.04 2.79 26.01
N TYR A 661 3.30 1.79 25.48
CA TYR A 661 1.85 1.66 25.66
C TYR A 661 1.52 0.43 26.55
N PRO A 662 1.82 0.46 27.86
CA PRO A 662 1.67 -0.71 28.75
C PRO A 662 0.22 -1.19 28.90
N HIS A 663 -0.76 -0.28 28.70
CA HIS A 663 -2.19 -0.56 28.82
C HIS A 663 -2.86 -0.91 27.50
N GLY A 664 -2.07 -1.23 26.45
CA GLY A 664 -2.57 -1.60 25.13
C GLY A 664 -2.81 -0.41 24.19
N CYS A 665 -3.21 -0.76 22.98
CA CYS A 665 -3.56 0.21 21.94
C CYS A 665 -4.95 0.79 22.18
N VAL A 666 -5.11 2.07 21.91
CA VAL A 666 -6.38 2.78 22.03
C VAL A 666 -6.68 3.53 20.73
N TYR A 667 -7.78 3.15 20.09
CA TYR A 667 -8.32 3.85 18.93
C TYR A 667 -9.49 4.73 19.39
N LYS A 668 -9.56 5.96 18.89
CA LYS A 668 -10.62 6.92 19.26
C LYS A 668 -11.25 7.49 18.01
N ASP A 669 -12.57 7.51 17.96
CA ASP A 669 -13.32 8.21 16.92
C ASP A 669 -14.45 9.04 17.56
N GLU A 670 -14.82 10.12 16.89
CA GLU A 670 -15.87 11.03 17.32
C GLU A 670 -16.84 11.30 16.16
N LEU A 671 -18.12 11.28 16.47
CA LEU A 671 -19.21 11.61 15.56
C LEU A 671 -19.84 12.93 15.99
N PHE A 672 -20.06 13.84 15.05
CA PHE A 672 -20.53 15.22 15.29
C PHE A 672 -21.91 15.51 14.65
N ASN A 673 -22.72 14.48 14.43
CA ASN A 673 -24.04 14.66 13.83
C ASN A 673 -24.98 15.44 14.75
N LYS A 674 -25.90 16.23 14.16
CA LYS A 674 -26.85 17.05 14.93
C LYS A 674 -27.81 16.25 15.80
N TYR A 675 -28.14 15.01 15.42
CA TYR A 675 -29.00 14.12 16.19
C TYR A 675 -28.25 13.17 17.10
N VAL A 676 -27.01 12.77 16.69
CA VAL A 676 -26.22 11.78 17.40
C VAL A 676 -24.78 12.27 17.53
N GLN A 677 -24.34 12.53 18.73
CA GLN A 677 -22.95 12.84 19.04
C GLN A 677 -22.36 11.67 19.83
N GLN A 678 -21.25 11.11 19.36
CA GLN A 678 -20.63 9.96 20.01
C GLN A 678 -19.13 10.16 20.15
N LYS A 679 -18.57 9.71 21.29
CA LYS A 679 -17.13 9.54 21.50
C LYS A 679 -16.86 8.07 21.74
N ASN A 680 -16.25 7.42 20.75
CA ASN A 680 -15.98 6.00 20.77
C ASN A 680 -14.53 5.72 21.10
N LYS A 681 -14.30 4.65 21.83
CA LYS A 681 -12.98 4.20 22.23
C LYS A 681 -12.92 2.68 22.13
N VAL A 682 -11.96 2.18 21.35
CA VAL A 682 -11.63 0.76 21.27
C VAL A 682 -10.27 0.55 21.91
N ARG A 683 -10.19 -0.34 22.88
CA ARG A 683 -8.95 -0.68 23.58
C ARG A 683 -8.61 -2.14 23.31
N LEU A 684 -7.34 -2.43 23.03
CA LEU A 684 -6.75 -3.75 22.89
C LEU A 684 -5.66 -3.88 23.97
N ALA A 685 -6.04 -4.37 25.15
CA ALA A 685 -5.17 -4.32 26.33
C ALA A 685 -3.99 -5.32 26.22
N ASP A 686 -4.22 -6.49 25.63
CA ASP A 686 -3.22 -7.53 25.42
C ASP A 686 -2.18 -7.23 24.31
N GLN A 687 -2.33 -6.12 23.56
CA GLN A 687 -1.35 -5.70 22.56
C GLN A 687 -0.28 -4.72 23.10
N GLY A 688 -0.41 -4.23 24.33
CA GLY A 688 0.53 -3.24 24.87
C GLY A 688 1.91 -3.80 25.15
N ASN A 689 2.97 -3.06 24.78
CA ASN A 689 4.38 -3.47 24.92
C ASN A 689 4.61 -4.92 24.42
N MET A 690 4.08 -5.25 23.25
CA MET A 690 4.16 -6.61 22.70
C MET A 690 5.54 -6.85 22.06
N LEU A 691 6.22 -7.93 22.47
CA LEU A 691 7.40 -8.42 21.77
C LEU A 691 6.98 -9.43 20.70
N VAL A 692 7.61 -9.33 19.54
CA VAL A 692 7.44 -10.26 18.42
C VAL A 692 8.82 -10.79 18.04
N PHE A 693 9.00 -12.10 18.11
CA PHE A 693 10.21 -12.78 17.64
C PHE A 693 10.04 -13.14 16.17
N ALA A 694 11.06 -12.83 15.39
CA ALA A 694 11.09 -13.10 13.96
C ALA A 694 12.31 -13.96 13.60
N ALA A 695 12.11 -14.90 12.70
CA ALA A 695 13.19 -15.67 12.09
C ALA A 695 12.88 -15.89 10.61
N SER A 696 13.89 -15.75 9.76
CA SER A 696 13.80 -16.10 8.34
C SER A 696 15.03 -16.85 7.89
N PHE A 697 14.85 -17.76 6.94
CA PHE A 697 15.90 -18.50 6.27
C PHE A 697 15.67 -18.47 4.77
N ASN A 698 16.66 -17.97 4.03
CA ASN A 698 16.61 -17.85 2.57
C ASN A 698 17.77 -18.64 1.95
N PHE A 699 17.50 -19.39 0.90
CA PHE A 699 18.49 -20.15 0.17
C PHE A 699 18.34 -19.98 -1.33
N SER A 700 19.44 -20.05 -2.04
CA SER A 700 19.41 -19.87 -3.48
C SER A 700 20.63 -20.52 -4.15
N HIS A 701 20.41 -21.04 -5.37
CA HIS A 701 21.47 -21.61 -6.19
C HIS A 701 21.21 -21.32 -7.68
N GLY A 702 22.27 -21.09 -8.48
CA GLY A 702 22.18 -20.94 -9.93
C GLY A 702 22.67 -19.58 -10.47
N ARG A 703 22.58 -19.41 -11.80
CA ARG A 703 23.07 -18.22 -12.52
C ARG A 703 21.97 -17.16 -12.66
N ARG A 704 22.34 -15.88 -12.51
CA ARG A 704 21.45 -14.72 -12.62
C ARG A 704 21.54 -14.04 -13.99
N TYR A 705 20.41 -13.54 -14.54
CA TYR A 705 20.40 -12.66 -15.69
C TYR A 705 19.11 -11.78 -15.72
N HIS A 706 19.06 -10.80 -16.63
CA HIS A 706 17.87 -9.94 -16.78
C HIS A 706 16.74 -10.64 -17.53
N THR A 707 15.51 -10.47 -17.05
CA THR A 707 14.28 -10.95 -17.71
C THR A 707 13.31 -9.82 -17.99
N GLY A 708 12.37 -10.05 -18.92
CA GLY A 708 11.30 -9.12 -19.22
C GLY A 708 10.38 -8.85 -18.02
N SER A 709 9.76 -7.68 -18.03
CA SER A 709 8.87 -7.21 -16.97
C SER A 709 7.40 -7.31 -17.36
N ARG A 710 6.51 -7.54 -16.38
CA ARG A 710 5.06 -7.49 -16.54
C ARG A 710 4.54 -6.07 -16.31
N LYS A 711 3.61 -5.57 -17.16
CA LYS A 711 3.13 -4.18 -17.09
C LYS A 711 1.74 -4.02 -16.48
N LEU A 712 0.92 -5.08 -16.46
CA LEU A 712 -0.47 -5.05 -16.01
C LEU A 712 -0.75 -6.14 -14.98
N ASN A 713 -1.64 -5.89 -14.03
CA ASN A 713 -2.15 -6.89 -13.10
C ASN A 713 -3.37 -6.36 -12.33
N ASN A 714 -4.46 -7.10 -12.31
CA ASN A 714 -5.73 -6.75 -11.72
C ASN A 714 -6.12 -7.73 -10.60
N SER A 715 -6.94 -7.27 -9.67
CA SER A 715 -7.51 -8.12 -8.62
C SER A 715 -8.82 -7.55 -8.14
N ASP A 716 -9.71 -8.42 -7.69
CA ASP A 716 -10.99 -8.05 -7.07
C ASP A 716 -11.07 -8.68 -5.67
N ARG A 717 -11.48 -7.90 -4.66
CA ARG A 717 -11.55 -8.30 -3.25
C ARG A 717 -12.85 -7.87 -2.55
N ASP A 718 -13.70 -7.06 -3.22
CA ASP A 718 -14.95 -6.60 -2.64
C ASP A 718 -16.03 -7.68 -2.78
N ASN A 719 -16.52 -8.24 -1.66
CA ASN A 719 -17.53 -9.31 -1.61
C ASN A 719 -18.97 -8.80 -1.55
N GLY A 720 -19.18 -7.51 -1.29
CA GLY A 720 -20.51 -6.90 -1.23
C GLY A 720 -21.35 -7.23 -0.02
N ILE A 721 -20.83 -7.92 1.00
CA ILE A 721 -21.52 -8.24 2.26
C ILE A 721 -21.18 -7.19 3.33
N ARG A 722 -22.21 -6.83 4.14
CA ARG A 722 -22.10 -5.89 5.27
C ARG A 722 -21.84 -6.56 6.58
#